data_6a23ae9fd98a3878c5f87ab0af933800
#
_entry.id   6a23ae9fd98a3878c5f87ab0af933800
#
_cell.length_a   1.000
_cell.length_b   1.000
_cell.length_c   1.000
_cell.angle_alpha   90.00
_cell.angle_beta   90.00
_cell.angle_gamma   90.00
#
_symmetry.space_group_name_H-M   'P 1'
#
loop_
_entity.id
_entity.type
_entity.pdbx_description
1 polymer ?
#
loop_
_entity_poly.entity_id
_entity_poly.type
_entity_poly.pdbx_seq_one_letter_code
_entity_poly.pdbx_strand_id
1 'polypeptide(L)'
;MIGSSDELAEESQRQQAAPSVDHQGWSRSLQTLLAITTVALILVVSAALIGLSYYRSRAAAIADAKVSMNVFSERLVERFNALSNQTTASIGLIASLPNALVSSPLPERLDDKARLLREIIKRSPFLDGGYAGYPDGSFFHVVNLRTPGWTAALSAPEGAAFAIRVVQPQRDRAVEKVIFQNASGEVIAERTPGPFDYDPRTRPWYKAAAGIATPVSIGPYRMATTDALGMTLAQSHSANRQIVIGVDIILDTITDFLAAERITPQTISFIVDTSGNPVIHSDRQYMQRLMLGKKPDEPDAIVESIRSDDSWTNEPRFVEADGRTFLVLVTPLKSALFLARHRVVVAAPMDELTAEARGSLVRALLISAMVVVAAILLALFVSRLITKSLHLLTNSADRLQNLDFATPVNVKSHVREIRSLSQAMNRARDAIFTFALYVPKEFVRKGIQAGSFSGRTASRQEVTALFTDIYDFTTISEAHSPEQVVAMLSEYFDIFDDAVTAHNGSIIQFLGDSVFAMWNAPIADGEHAIDACRCALAVERALNIFNRKQRSEGLPEFRTRFGIHTGTAVVGSVGATDRLQYTAMGDTINVASRLEGLNKNYGTSILASEAVMRLCSGRISFRALGSASAKGRHETLSVFEVVSEQPGWRRL
;
A
#
# COMPACT_ATOMS: atom_id res chain seq x y z
N MET A 1 53.52 48.63 34.26
CA MET A 1 52.84 47.40 33.80
C MET A 1 51.38 47.77 33.53
N ILE A 2 51.18 48.18 32.28
CA ILE A 2 49.85 48.59 31.77
C ILE A 2 49.60 47.61 30.65
N GLY A 3 48.58 46.85 30.75
CA GLY A 3 48.18 45.89 29.73
C GLY A 3 47.23 44.86 30.30
N SER A 4 45.92 45.10 30.29
CA SER A 4 44.90 44.07 30.41
C SER A 4 43.44 44.55 30.39
N SER A 5 43.17 45.78 30.00
CA SER A 5 41.77 46.26 29.89
C SER A 5 41.12 46.05 28.51
N ASP A 6 41.90 45.89 27.45
CA ASP A 6 41.37 45.73 26.08
C ASP A 6 41.08 44.28 25.70
N GLU A 7 41.81 43.30 26.27
CA GLU A 7 41.53 41.86 26.00
C GLU A 7 40.20 41.36 26.61
N LEU A 8 39.80 41.91 27.77
CA LEU A 8 38.51 41.55 28.39
C LEU A 8 37.29 42.17 27.70
N ALA A 9 37.49 43.25 26.97
CA ALA A 9 36.43 43.87 26.16
C ALA A 9 36.19 43.11 24.82
N GLU A 10 37.25 42.57 24.21
CA GLU A 10 37.13 41.76 23.00
C GLU A 10 36.55 40.37 23.24
N GLU A 11 36.85 39.76 24.38
CA GLU A 11 36.28 38.43 24.75
C GLU A 11 34.79 38.51 25.10
N SER A 12 34.32 39.64 25.65
CA SER A 12 32.91 39.90 25.93
C SER A 12 32.10 40.17 24.66
N GLN A 13 32.72 40.73 23.61
CA GLN A 13 32.05 40.91 22.29
C GLN A 13 32.03 39.66 21.43
N ARG A 14 32.97 38.75 21.61
CA ARG A 14 32.95 37.44 20.89
C ARG A 14 31.91 36.43 21.42
N GLN A 15 31.45 36.58 22.66
CA GLN A 15 30.38 35.73 23.22
C GLN A 15 28.94 36.16 22.84
N GLN A 16 28.76 37.34 22.20
CA GLN A 16 27.44 37.82 21.77
C GLN A 16 27.10 37.56 20.30
N ALA A 17 28.00 36.94 19.52
CA ALA A 17 27.74 36.59 18.13
C ALA A 17 27.85 35.07 17.95
N ALA A 18 27.02 34.30 18.62
CA ALA A 18 26.69 32.95 18.15
C ALA A 18 25.79 33.14 16.92
N PRO A 19 26.20 32.67 15.73
CA PRO A 19 25.31 32.71 14.60
C PRO A 19 24.12 31.81 14.94
N SER A 20 22.93 32.36 14.88
CA SER A 20 21.70 31.56 14.80
C SER A 20 21.84 30.71 13.54
N VAL A 21 22.28 29.45 13.71
CA VAL A 21 22.21 28.45 12.66
C VAL A 21 20.73 28.25 12.41
N ASP A 22 20.27 28.97 11.41
CA ASP A 22 18.95 28.79 10.83
C ASP A 22 18.95 27.41 10.16
N HIS A 23 18.75 26.37 10.96
CA HIS A 23 18.42 25.05 10.49
C HIS A 23 17.01 25.10 9.89
N GLN A 24 16.87 25.78 8.74
CA GLN A 24 15.80 25.48 7.81
C GLN A 24 16.00 24.07 7.25
N GLY A 25 16.11 23.10 8.13
CA GLY A 25 15.89 21.72 7.80
C GLY A 25 14.45 21.59 7.33
N TRP A 26 14.23 20.86 6.24
CA TRP A 26 12.93 20.53 5.70
C TRP A 26 12.02 19.97 6.81
N SER A 27 11.33 20.84 7.54
CA SER A 27 10.35 20.44 8.55
C SER A 27 9.09 19.99 7.82
N ARG A 28 9.02 18.70 7.52
CA ARG A 28 7.77 18.08 7.05
C ARG A 28 6.84 17.91 8.26
N SER A 29 5.56 18.10 8.04
CA SER A 29 4.60 17.86 9.12
C SER A 29 4.72 16.41 9.60
N LEU A 30 4.56 16.18 10.90
CA LEU A 30 4.55 14.84 11.50
C LEU A 30 3.58 13.91 10.74
N GLN A 31 2.51 14.47 10.23
CA GLN A 31 1.51 13.81 9.40
C GLN A 31 2.11 13.22 8.13
N THR A 32 2.87 14.01 7.38
CA THR A 32 3.48 13.53 6.12
C THR A 32 4.58 12.52 6.38
N LEU A 33 5.37 12.70 7.44
CA LEU A 33 6.44 11.78 7.78
C LEU A 33 5.90 10.40 8.18
N LEU A 34 4.91 10.33 9.09
CA LEU A 34 4.27 9.09 9.50
C LEU A 34 3.58 8.38 8.33
N ALA A 35 2.87 9.13 7.47
CA ALA A 35 2.22 8.56 6.31
C ALA A 35 3.25 7.96 5.32
N ILE A 36 4.31 8.70 5.00
CA ILE A 36 5.35 8.24 4.07
C ILE A 36 6.07 7.00 4.61
N THR A 37 6.48 6.99 5.88
CA THR A 37 7.21 5.85 6.47
C THR A 37 6.35 4.60 6.54
N THR A 38 5.08 4.73 6.93
CA THR A 38 4.15 3.61 6.99
C THR A 38 3.87 3.03 5.61
N VAL A 39 3.59 3.90 4.63
CA VAL A 39 3.33 3.48 3.24
C VAL A 39 4.56 2.83 2.63
N ALA A 40 5.75 3.43 2.82
CA ALA A 40 7.00 2.86 2.31
C ALA A 40 7.27 1.46 2.89
N LEU A 41 7.08 1.28 4.20
CA LEU A 41 7.26 -0.02 4.84
C LEU A 41 6.29 -1.07 4.27
N ILE A 42 5.01 -0.72 4.12
CA ILE A 42 3.99 -1.64 3.58
C ILE A 42 4.31 -2.00 2.14
N LEU A 43 4.75 -1.03 1.31
CA LEU A 43 5.13 -1.30 -0.08
C LEU A 43 6.32 -2.26 -0.18
N VAL A 44 7.36 -2.06 0.64
CA VAL A 44 8.54 -2.95 0.67
C VAL A 44 8.16 -4.36 1.09
N VAL A 45 7.39 -4.50 2.17
CA VAL A 45 6.93 -5.82 2.65
C VAL A 45 6.01 -6.50 1.63
N SER A 46 5.06 -5.76 1.05
CA SER A 46 4.17 -6.29 0.02
C SER A 46 4.93 -6.74 -1.23
N ALA A 47 5.88 -5.93 -1.72
CA ALA A 47 6.71 -6.30 -2.86
C ALA A 47 7.54 -7.56 -2.60
N ALA A 48 8.14 -7.68 -1.41
CA ALA A 48 8.89 -8.87 -1.01
C ALA A 48 8.00 -10.13 -0.93
N LEU A 49 6.82 -10.02 -0.32
CA LEU A 49 5.88 -11.14 -0.20
C LEU A 49 5.32 -11.57 -1.56
N ILE A 50 4.95 -10.62 -2.42
CA ILE A 50 4.46 -10.92 -3.78
C ILE A 50 5.57 -11.57 -4.60
N GLY A 51 6.79 -11.03 -4.56
CA GLY A 51 7.93 -11.59 -5.27
C GLY A 51 8.23 -13.03 -4.82
N LEU A 52 8.25 -13.29 -3.52
CA LEU A 52 8.48 -14.62 -2.96
C LEU A 52 7.33 -15.59 -3.32
N SER A 53 6.08 -15.13 -3.22
CA SER A 53 4.90 -15.93 -3.58
C SER A 53 4.91 -16.30 -5.06
N TYR A 54 5.20 -15.35 -5.94
CA TYR A 54 5.30 -15.59 -7.37
C TYR A 54 6.42 -16.59 -7.71
N TYR A 55 7.61 -16.39 -7.12
CA TYR A 55 8.74 -17.29 -7.33
C TYR A 55 8.40 -18.73 -6.92
N ARG A 56 7.79 -18.91 -5.73
CA ARG A 56 7.35 -20.23 -5.25
C ARG A 56 6.26 -20.85 -6.13
N SER A 57 5.25 -20.06 -6.51
CA SER A 57 4.17 -20.52 -7.37
C SER A 57 4.67 -20.94 -8.75
N ARG A 58 5.58 -20.15 -9.34
CA ARG A 58 6.22 -20.51 -10.62
C ARG A 58 7.07 -21.77 -10.51
N ALA A 59 7.87 -21.90 -9.46
CA ALA A 59 8.70 -23.09 -9.25
C ALA A 59 7.85 -24.34 -9.04
N ALA A 60 6.77 -24.26 -8.28
CA ALA A 60 5.81 -25.33 -8.10
C ALA A 60 5.14 -25.70 -9.43
N ALA A 61 4.65 -24.73 -10.20
CA ALA A 61 4.03 -24.98 -11.50
C ALA A 61 4.97 -25.70 -12.49
N ILE A 62 6.26 -25.36 -12.49
CA ILE A 62 7.28 -26.05 -13.31
C ILE A 62 7.49 -27.49 -12.80
N ALA A 63 7.57 -27.69 -11.49
CA ALA A 63 7.74 -29.02 -10.92
C ALA A 63 6.53 -29.92 -11.23
N ASP A 64 5.32 -29.41 -11.04
CA ASP A 64 4.07 -30.12 -11.34
C ASP A 64 3.94 -30.42 -12.84
N ALA A 65 4.34 -29.47 -13.71
CA ALA A 65 4.38 -29.69 -15.15
C ALA A 65 5.33 -30.82 -15.54
N LYS A 66 6.54 -30.88 -14.94
CA LYS A 66 7.49 -31.97 -15.19
C LYS A 66 6.91 -33.32 -14.79
N VAL A 67 6.27 -33.40 -13.62
CA VAL A 67 5.61 -34.63 -13.15
C VAL A 67 4.46 -34.99 -14.09
N SER A 68 3.61 -34.05 -14.45
CA SER A 68 2.48 -34.26 -15.36
C SER A 68 2.95 -34.74 -16.74
N MET A 69 4.02 -34.17 -17.28
CA MET A 69 4.60 -34.62 -18.56
C MET A 69 5.13 -36.05 -18.47
N ASN A 70 5.82 -36.44 -17.40
CA ASN A 70 6.29 -37.80 -17.23
C ASN A 70 5.11 -38.77 -17.17
N VAL A 71 4.11 -38.50 -16.32
CA VAL A 71 2.91 -39.36 -16.21
C VAL A 71 2.16 -39.43 -17.53
N PHE A 72 2.04 -38.32 -18.25
CA PHE A 72 1.41 -38.26 -19.55
C PHE A 72 2.17 -39.12 -20.59
N SER A 73 3.49 -38.92 -20.66
CA SER A 73 4.35 -39.67 -21.59
C SER A 73 4.35 -41.18 -21.29
N GLU A 74 4.44 -41.59 -20.01
CA GLU A 74 4.32 -42.97 -19.60
C GLU A 74 2.97 -43.58 -20.04
N ARG A 75 1.88 -42.85 -19.81
CA ARG A 75 0.54 -43.27 -20.22
C ARG A 75 0.43 -43.44 -21.74
N LEU A 76 1.02 -42.53 -22.52
CA LEU A 76 1.09 -42.66 -23.96
C LEU A 76 1.85 -43.94 -24.36
N VAL A 77 3.03 -44.14 -23.80
CA VAL A 77 3.86 -45.30 -24.08
C VAL A 77 3.14 -46.60 -23.69
N GLU A 78 2.47 -46.65 -22.55
CA GLU A 78 1.67 -47.82 -22.12
C GLU A 78 0.53 -48.12 -23.09
N ARG A 79 -0.19 -47.09 -23.56
CA ARG A 79 -1.26 -47.27 -24.56
C ARG A 79 -0.73 -47.73 -25.90
N PHE A 80 0.43 -47.22 -26.34
CA PHE A 80 1.09 -47.74 -27.54
C PHE A 80 1.54 -49.17 -27.40
N ASN A 81 2.08 -49.56 -26.24
CA ASN A 81 2.46 -50.94 -25.96
C ASN A 81 1.22 -51.86 -25.92
N ALA A 82 0.13 -51.41 -25.31
CA ALA A 82 -1.12 -52.14 -25.30
C ALA A 82 -1.66 -52.38 -26.72
N LEU A 83 -1.66 -51.31 -27.56
CA LEU A 83 -2.05 -51.38 -28.96
C LEU A 83 -1.17 -52.35 -29.74
N SER A 84 0.15 -52.25 -29.59
CA SER A 84 1.10 -53.14 -30.25
C SER A 84 0.90 -54.59 -29.84
N ASN A 85 0.74 -54.87 -28.55
CA ASN A 85 0.53 -56.22 -28.02
C ASN A 85 -0.80 -56.79 -28.47
N GLN A 86 -1.89 -56.02 -28.46
CA GLN A 86 -3.20 -56.44 -28.91
C GLN A 86 -3.20 -56.77 -30.42
N THR A 87 -2.55 -55.90 -31.21
CA THR A 87 -2.43 -56.11 -32.67
C THR A 87 -1.58 -57.35 -32.97
N THR A 88 -0.46 -57.53 -32.25
CA THR A 88 0.42 -58.69 -32.37
C THR A 88 -0.30 -59.99 -31.99
N ALA A 89 -1.06 -59.98 -30.90
CA ALA A 89 -1.85 -61.14 -30.47
C ALA A 89 -2.95 -61.48 -31.49
N SER A 90 -3.58 -60.46 -32.06
CA SER A 90 -4.64 -60.61 -33.07
C SER A 90 -4.11 -61.29 -34.36
N ILE A 91 -2.97 -60.82 -34.87
CA ILE A 91 -2.39 -61.40 -36.08
C ILE A 91 -1.85 -62.82 -35.82
N GLY A 92 -1.20 -63.01 -34.66
CA GLY A 92 -0.71 -64.32 -34.25
C GLY A 92 -1.85 -65.35 -34.13
N LEU A 93 -3.00 -64.95 -33.57
CA LEU A 93 -4.20 -65.80 -33.50
C LEU A 93 -4.69 -66.16 -34.90
N ILE A 94 -4.84 -65.19 -35.77
CA ILE A 94 -5.29 -65.46 -37.16
C ILE A 94 -4.32 -66.37 -37.88
N ALA A 95 -3.02 -66.16 -37.73
CA ALA A 95 -1.98 -66.95 -38.38
C ALA A 95 -1.87 -68.38 -37.89
N SER A 96 -2.30 -68.68 -36.65
CA SER A 96 -2.27 -70.01 -36.00
C SER A 96 -3.56 -70.78 -36.17
N LEU A 97 -4.62 -70.21 -36.71
CA LEU A 97 -5.90 -70.93 -36.89
C LEU A 97 -5.74 -72.11 -37.80
N PRO A 98 -6.51 -73.22 -37.54
CA PRO A 98 -6.38 -74.47 -38.30
C PRO A 98 -6.60 -74.21 -39.80
N ASN A 99 -5.93 -75.02 -40.64
CA ASN A 99 -5.88 -74.99 -42.09
C ASN A 99 -7.21 -74.75 -42.82
N ALA A 100 -8.31 -75.02 -42.16
CA ALA A 100 -9.62 -75.02 -42.81
C ALA A 100 -10.24 -73.60 -43.00
N LEU A 101 -9.76 -72.59 -42.24
CA LEU A 101 -10.46 -71.29 -42.28
C LEU A 101 -9.76 -70.22 -43.17
N VAL A 102 -8.52 -69.94 -42.91
CA VAL A 102 -7.80 -68.86 -43.64
C VAL A 102 -6.97 -69.43 -44.79
N SER A 103 -6.48 -70.67 -44.69
CA SER A 103 -5.65 -71.30 -45.69
C SER A 103 -6.42 -71.96 -46.83
N SER A 104 -7.75 -72.09 -46.72
CA SER A 104 -8.55 -72.62 -47.85
C SER A 104 -8.56 -71.57 -49.00
N PRO A 105 -8.57 -72.04 -50.24
CA PRO A 105 -8.66 -71.12 -51.40
C PRO A 105 -9.95 -70.32 -51.35
N LEU A 106 -9.93 -69.17 -52.03
CA LEU A 106 -11.13 -68.39 -52.25
C LEU A 106 -11.93 -68.98 -53.41
N PRO A 107 -13.29 -68.96 -53.35
CA PRO A 107 -14.18 -68.33 -52.37
C PRO A 107 -14.65 -69.22 -51.22
N GLU A 108 -14.01 -70.33 -50.97
CA GLU A 108 -14.44 -71.26 -49.95
C GLU A 108 -14.48 -70.59 -48.55
N ARG A 109 -15.57 -70.92 -47.79
CA ARG A 109 -15.78 -70.45 -46.42
C ARG A 109 -15.66 -68.93 -46.25
N LEU A 110 -16.07 -68.13 -47.26
CA LEU A 110 -15.94 -66.69 -47.27
C LEU A 110 -16.60 -66.02 -46.08
N ASP A 111 -17.82 -66.47 -45.71
CA ASP A 111 -18.56 -65.90 -44.58
C ASP A 111 -17.89 -66.16 -43.22
N ASP A 112 -17.30 -67.34 -43.05
CA ASP A 112 -16.57 -67.68 -41.81
C ASP A 112 -15.28 -66.85 -41.67
N LYS A 113 -14.57 -66.63 -42.79
CA LYS A 113 -13.37 -65.78 -42.85
C LYS A 113 -13.74 -64.32 -42.53
N ALA A 114 -14.82 -63.81 -43.12
CA ALA A 114 -15.30 -62.49 -42.91
C ALA A 114 -15.75 -62.25 -41.45
N ARG A 115 -16.49 -63.19 -40.89
CA ARG A 115 -16.92 -63.16 -39.48
C ARG A 115 -15.75 -63.08 -38.54
N LEU A 116 -14.73 -63.90 -38.73
CA LEU A 116 -13.54 -63.92 -37.90
C LEU A 116 -12.81 -62.57 -37.90
N LEU A 117 -12.47 -62.02 -39.09
CA LEU A 117 -11.75 -60.77 -39.21
C LEU A 117 -12.58 -59.62 -38.69
N ARG A 118 -13.88 -59.58 -38.94
CA ARG A 118 -14.80 -58.55 -38.44
C ARG A 118 -14.83 -58.54 -36.90
N GLU A 119 -14.91 -59.71 -36.23
CA GLU A 119 -14.92 -59.76 -34.79
C GLU A 119 -13.58 -59.30 -34.18
N ILE A 120 -12.46 -59.52 -34.83
CA ILE A 120 -11.15 -59.00 -34.42
C ILE A 120 -11.09 -57.48 -34.59
N ILE A 121 -11.53 -56.98 -35.72
CA ILE A 121 -11.55 -55.52 -35.99
C ILE A 121 -12.50 -54.81 -35.04
N LYS A 122 -13.67 -55.36 -34.71
CA LYS A 122 -14.60 -54.80 -33.72
C LYS A 122 -13.96 -54.59 -32.36
N ARG A 123 -13.12 -55.55 -31.91
CA ARG A 123 -12.45 -55.55 -30.62
C ARG A 123 -11.19 -54.69 -30.60
N SER A 124 -10.71 -54.27 -31.77
CA SER A 124 -9.50 -53.49 -31.96
C SER A 124 -9.80 -52.23 -32.75
N PRO A 125 -10.26 -51.16 -32.06
CA PRO A 125 -10.76 -49.96 -32.76
C PRO A 125 -9.70 -49.23 -33.60
N PHE A 126 -8.44 -49.54 -33.43
CA PHE A 126 -7.32 -48.99 -34.17
C PHE A 126 -6.99 -49.71 -35.47
N LEU A 127 -7.60 -50.89 -35.69
CA LEU A 127 -7.41 -51.63 -36.93
C LEU A 127 -8.36 -51.16 -38.02
N ASP A 128 -7.80 -50.73 -39.11
CA ASP A 128 -8.56 -50.29 -40.28
C ASP A 128 -9.05 -51.49 -41.13
N GLY A 129 -8.30 -52.54 -41.11
CA GLY A 129 -8.65 -53.76 -41.84
C GLY A 129 -7.75 -54.94 -41.45
N GLY A 130 -8.25 -56.10 -41.81
CA GLY A 130 -7.50 -57.34 -41.72
C GLY A 130 -7.66 -58.16 -43.01
N TYR A 131 -6.58 -58.77 -43.46
CA TYR A 131 -6.56 -59.43 -44.76
C TYR A 131 -5.67 -60.65 -44.85
N ALA A 132 -5.86 -61.42 -45.90
CA ALA A 132 -5.01 -62.54 -46.31
C ALA A 132 -4.66 -62.42 -47.80
N GLY A 133 -3.37 -62.53 -48.12
CA GLY A 133 -2.86 -62.65 -49.47
C GLY A 133 -2.41 -64.08 -49.73
N TYR A 134 -2.78 -64.57 -50.89
CA TYR A 134 -2.58 -65.98 -51.28
C TYR A 134 -1.50 -66.11 -52.38
N PRO A 135 -0.83 -67.27 -52.47
CA PRO A 135 0.23 -67.48 -53.43
C PRO A 135 -0.25 -67.48 -54.90
N ASP A 136 -1.54 -67.76 -55.16
CA ASP A 136 -2.16 -67.64 -56.46
C ASP A 136 -2.44 -66.20 -56.90
N GLY A 137 -2.21 -65.19 -56.00
CA GLY A 137 -2.52 -63.80 -56.24
C GLY A 137 -3.92 -63.40 -55.78
N SER A 138 -4.70 -64.31 -55.21
CA SER A 138 -5.98 -63.97 -54.58
C SER A 138 -5.76 -63.12 -53.34
N PHE A 139 -6.72 -62.26 -53.01
CA PHE A 139 -6.68 -61.39 -51.85
C PHE A 139 -8.06 -61.30 -51.21
N PHE A 140 -8.07 -61.42 -49.88
CA PHE A 140 -9.27 -61.31 -49.07
C PHE A 140 -9.04 -60.23 -48.04
N HIS A 141 -9.94 -59.26 -47.93
CA HIS A 141 -9.79 -58.09 -47.02
C HIS A 141 -11.11 -57.72 -46.38
N VAL A 142 -11.13 -57.59 -45.08
CA VAL A 142 -12.23 -57.02 -44.32
C VAL A 142 -11.81 -55.65 -43.83
N VAL A 143 -12.58 -54.62 -44.17
CA VAL A 143 -12.30 -53.23 -43.94
C VAL A 143 -13.28 -52.66 -42.93
N ASN A 144 -12.80 -51.81 -42.02
CA ASN A 144 -13.61 -51.03 -41.12
C ASN A 144 -14.01 -49.70 -41.77
N LEU A 145 -15.29 -49.51 -42.06
CA LEU A 145 -15.82 -48.31 -42.71
C LEU A 145 -16.03 -47.15 -41.72
N ARG A 146 -15.68 -47.27 -40.43
CA ARG A 146 -15.65 -46.14 -39.52
C ARG A 146 -14.55 -45.11 -39.86
N THR A 147 -13.54 -45.54 -40.60
CA THR A 147 -12.48 -44.68 -41.12
C THR A 147 -12.95 -43.97 -42.37
N PRO A 148 -13.02 -42.62 -42.39
CA PRO A 148 -13.58 -41.83 -43.48
C PRO A 148 -12.94 -42.11 -44.84
N GLY A 149 -11.64 -42.35 -44.86
CA GLY A 149 -10.89 -42.65 -46.11
C GLY A 149 -11.42 -43.90 -46.84
N TRP A 150 -11.79 -44.95 -46.12
CA TRP A 150 -12.34 -46.16 -46.71
C TRP A 150 -13.77 -45.99 -47.21
N THR A 151 -14.60 -45.25 -46.49
CA THR A 151 -15.98 -44.95 -46.91
C THR A 151 -16.00 -44.20 -48.24
N ALA A 152 -15.11 -43.23 -48.38
CA ALA A 152 -14.99 -42.48 -49.66
C ALA A 152 -14.39 -43.34 -50.78
N ALA A 153 -13.27 -44.06 -50.52
CA ALA A 153 -12.58 -44.85 -51.52
C ALA A 153 -13.45 -45.99 -52.09
N LEU A 154 -14.31 -46.57 -51.26
CA LEU A 154 -15.20 -47.64 -51.66
C LEU A 154 -16.60 -47.15 -52.06
N SER A 155 -16.91 -45.86 -51.96
CA SER A 155 -18.27 -45.32 -52.15
C SER A 155 -19.30 -46.12 -51.34
N ALA A 156 -19.03 -46.31 -50.07
CA ALA A 156 -19.81 -47.19 -49.21
C ALA A 156 -21.24 -46.66 -49.01
N PRO A 157 -22.28 -47.52 -49.08
CA PRO A 157 -23.66 -47.10 -48.86
C PRO A 157 -23.88 -46.72 -47.37
N GLU A 158 -24.92 -45.90 -47.15
CA GLU A 158 -25.33 -45.50 -45.82
C GLU A 158 -25.69 -46.75 -44.96
N GLY A 159 -25.28 -46.75 -43.71
CA GLY A 159 -25.48 -47.87 -42.78
C GLY A 159 -24.42 -49.00 -42.87
N ALA A 160 -23.51 -48.93 -43.85
CA ALA A 160 -22.39 -49.90 -43.92
C ALA A 160 -21.37 -49.65 -42.81
N ALA A 161 -21.06 -50.70 -42.08
CA ALA A 161 -20.02 -50.67 -41.02
C ALA A 161 -18.74 -51.41 -41.45
N PHE A 162 -18.86 -52.35 -42.33
CA PHE A 162 -17.76 -53.16 -42.86
C PHE A 162 -17.88 -53.37 -44.35
N ALA A 163 -16.75 -53.50 -45.05
CA ALA A 163 -16.67 -53.95 -46.41
C ALA A 163 -15.78 -55.20 -46.49
N ILE A 164 -16.28 -56.19 -47.22
CA ILE A 164 -15.51 -57.40 -47.52
C ILE A 164 -15.08 -57.28 -48.97
N ARG A 165 -13.79 -57.29 -49.24
CA ARG A 165 -13.19 -57.19 -50.57
C ARG A 165 -12.57 -58.53 -50.92
N VAL A 166 -12.95 -59.09 -52.04
CA VAL A 166 -12.42 -60.30 -52.60
C VAL A 166 -11.82 -60.02 -53.95
N VAL A 167 -10.52 -60.21 -54.10
CA VAL A 167 -9.82 -60.08 -55.37
C VAL A 167 -9.40 -61.45 -55.86
N GLN A 168 -9.79 -61.80 -57.06
CA GLN A 168 -9.43 -63.09 -57.67
C GLN A 168 -8.73 -62.84 -59.01
N PRO A 169 -7.56 -63.50 -59.25
CA PRO A 169 -6.88 -63.43 -60.51
C PRO A 169 -7.72 -64.11 -61.64
N GLN A 170 -7.88 -63.47 -62.75
CA GLN A 170 -8.45 -64.07 -63.98
C GLN A 170 -7.44 -63.92 -65.15
N ARG A 171 -7.69 -64.58 -66.27
CA ARG A 171 -6.71 -64.74 -67.41
C ARG A 171 -6.05 -63.42 -67.83
N ASP A 172 -6.78 -62.30 -67.83
CA ASP A 172 -6.28 -61.02 -68.34
C ASP A 172 -6.10 -59.96 -67.23
N ARG A 173 -6.93 -59.92 -66.19
CA ARG A 173 -6.90 -58.97 -65.10
C ARG A 173 -7.53 -59.57 -63.81
N ALA A 174 -7.11 -59.14 -62.66
CA ALA A 174 -7.81 -59.47 -61.44
C ALA A 174 -9.17 -58.78 -61.34
N VAL A 175 -10.15 -59.47 -60.73
CA VAL A 175 -11.52 -58.97 -60.55
C VAL A 175 -11.78 -58.83 -59.03
N GLU A 176 -12.30 -57.64 -58.64
CA GLU A 176 -12.70 -57.36 -57.29
C GLU A 176 -14.22 -57.46 -57.11
N LYS A 177 -14.67 -58.20 -56.10
CA LYS A 177 -16.03 -58.15 -55.56
C LYS A 177 -16.00 -57.45 -54.21
N VAL A 178 -16.94 -56.50 -53.93
CA VAL A 178 -17.09 -55.81 -52.66
C VAL A 178 -18.47 -56.06 -52.09
N ILE A 179 -18.52 -56.54 -50.83
CA ILE A 179 -19.76 -56.81 -50.10
C ILE A 179 -19.80 -55.88 -48.88
N PHE A 180 -20.82 -55.06 -48.76
CA PHE A 180 -21.03 -54.14 -47.65
C PHE A 180 -21.93 -54.80 -46.62
N GLN A 181 -21.50 -54.70 -45.34
CA GLN A 181 -22.23 -55.21 -44.20
C GLN A 181 -22.50 -54.14 -43.15
N ASN A 182 -23.64 -54.26 -42.47
CA ASN A 182 -23.94 -53.46 -41.31
C ASN A 182 -23.13 -53.89 -40.06
N ALA A 183 -23.34 -53.25 -38.89
CA ALA A 183 -22.65 -53.59 -37.67
C ALA A 183 -22.95 -54.99 -37.11
N SER A 184 -24.12 -55.60 -37.46
CA SER A 184 -24.47 -56.98 -37.09
C SER A 184 -23.85 -57.98 -38.06
N GLY A 185 -23.38 -57.56 -39.22
CA GLY A 185 -22.77 -58.41 -40.25
C GLY A 185 -23.76 -58.88 -41.33
N GLU A 186 -24.95 -58.29 -41.36
CA GLU A 186 -25.91 -58.54 -42.43
C GLU A 186 -25.49 -57.78 -43.69
N VAL A 187 -25.62 -58.43 -44.85
CA VAL A 187 -25.29 -57.83 -46.14
C VAL A 187 -26.34 -56.80 -46.49
N ILE A 188 -25.93 -55.56 -46.71
CA ILE A 188 -26.81 -54.44 -47.12
C ILE A 188 -26.67 -54.07 -48.59
N ALA A 189 -25.49 -54.32 -49.16
CA ALA A 189 -25.25 -54.11 -50.59
C ALA A 189 -24.09 -54.95 -51.11
N GLU A 190 -24.12 -55.23 -52.39
CA GLU A 190 -22.98 -55.84 -53.09
C GLU A 190 -22.66 -55.01 -54.33
N ARG A 191 -21.38 -54.77 -54.60
CA ARG A 191 -20.94 -54.13 -55.84
C ARG A 191 -20.62 -55.21 -56.87
N THR A 192 -21.14 -55.02 -58.10
CA THR A 192 -20.85 -55.92 -59.24
C THR A 192 -19.34 -56.07 -59.43
N PRO A 193 -18.85 -57.30 -59.61
CA PRO A 193 -17.44 -57.53 -59.84
C PRO A 193 -16.90 -56.77 -61.03
N GLY A 194 -15.75 -56.11 -60.84
CA GLY A 194 -15.10 -55.27 -61.83
C GLY A 194 -13.59 -55.47 -61.88
N PRO A 195 -12.93 -55.04 -62.97
CA PRO A 195 -11.47 -55.17 -63.07
C PRO A 195 -10.77 -54.33 -61.97
N PHE A 196 -9.78 -54.90 -61.38
CA PHE A 196 -9.00 -54.28 -60.28
C PHE A 196 -7.51 -54.66 -60.38
N ASP A 197 -6.67 -53.63 -60.59
CA ASP A 197 -5.22 -53.84 -60.73
C ASP A 197 -4.55 -53.95 -59.35
N TYR A 198 -4.61 -55.13 -58.78
CA TYR A 198 -4.02 -55.42 -57.49
C TYR A 198 -3.51 -56.85 -57.38
N ASP A 199 -2.22 -56.97 -57.11
CA ASP A 199 -1.59 -58.25 -56.78
C ASP A 199 -0.93 -58.14 -55.39
N PRO A 200 -1.42 -58.93 -54.39
CA PRO A 200 -0.87 -58.88 -53.03
C PRO A 200 0.61 -59.21 -52.99
N ARG A 201 1.10 -60.09 -53.89
CA ARG A 201 2.49 -60.58 -53.92
C ARG A 201 3.49 -59.46 -54.27
N THR A 202 3.05 -58.39 -54.91
CA THR A 202 3.87 -57.21 -55.25
C THR A 202 4.03 -56.25 -54.09
N ARG A 203 3.18 -56.34 -53.07
CA ARG A 203 3.07 -55.39 -51.96
C ARG A 203 4.19 -55.59 -50.95
N PRO A 204 4.65 -54.49 -50.32
CA PRO A 204 5.72 -54.54 -49.34
C PRO A 204 5.44 -55.52 -48.16
N TRP A 205 4.22 -55.53 -47.65
CA TRP A 205 3.80 -56.36 -46.55
C TRP A 205 3.88 -57.86 -46.85
N TYR A 206 3.51 -58.26 -48.05
CA TYR A 206 3.57 -59.65 -48.48
C TYR A 206 5.02 -60.11 -48.67
N LYS A 207 5.83 -59.28 -49.37
CA LYS A 207 7.27 -59.59 -49.58
C LYS A 207 8.05 -59.74 -48.27
N ALA A 208 7.73 -58.86 -47.33
CA ALA A 208 8.45 -58.85 -46.04
C ALA A 208 8.05 -60.01 -45.11
N ALA A 209 6.81 -60.50 -45.18
CA ALA A 209 6.30 -61.50 -44.27
C ALA A 209 6.20 -62.93 -44.85
N ALA A 210 6.30 -63.11 -46.17
CA ALA A 210 6.24 -64.41 -46.78
C ALA A 210 7.37 -65.33 -46.27
N GLY A 211 6.99 -66.49 -45.74
CA GLY A 211 7.93 -67.45 -45.17
C GLY A 211 8.30 -67.18 -43.70
N ILE A 212 7.93 -66.02 -43.15
CA ILE A 212 8.30 -65.59 -41.78
C ILE A 212 7.18 -65.94 -40.80
N ALA A 213 7.45 -66.78 -39.80
CA ALA A 213 6.49 -67.25 -38.81
C ALA A 213 6.19 -66.23 -37.69
N THR A 214 7.00 -65.24 -37.55
CA THR A 214 6.82 -64.16 -36.53
C THR A 214 6.25 -62.90 -37.17
N PRO A 215 5.45 -62.14 -36.46
CA PRO A 215 4.93 -60.86 -36.98
C PRO A 215 6.05 -59.91 -37.36
N VAL A 216 5.89 -59.24 -38.48
CA VAL A 216 6.81 -58.21 -39.00
C VAL A 216 6.03 -56.90 -39.19
N SER A 217 6.58 -55.80 -38.68
CA SER A 217 6.03 -54.47 -38.88
C SER A 217 6.62 -53.81 -40.13
N ILE A 218 5.77 -53.31 -41.03
CA ILE A 218 6.12 -52.72 -42.29
C ILE A 218 5.50 -51.32 -42.39
N GLY A 219 6.25 -50.36 -42.80
CA GLY A 219 5.79 -48.98 -42.96
C GLY A 219 6.56 -47.97 -42.12
N PRO A 220 6.15 -46.69 -42.17
CA PRO A 220 4.95 -46.19 -42.88
C PRO A 220 5.10 -46.23 -44.39
N TYR A 221 3.99 -46.54 -45.08
CA TYR A 221 3.91 -46.53 -46.57
C TYR A 221 2.48 -46.10 -47.01
N ARG A 222 2.33 -45.73 -48.30
CA ARG A 222 1.02 -45.40 -48.85
C ARG A 222 0.19 -46.65 -49.12
N MET A 223 -1.01 -46.66 -48.56
CA MET A 223 -1.99 -47.72 -48.77
C MET A 223 -2.54 -47.67 -50.22
N ALA A 224 -2.64 -48.85 -50.88
CA ALA A 224 -2.98 -48.91 -52.27
C ALA A 224 -4.37 -48.39 -52.64
N THR A 225 -5.33 -48.44 -51.76
CA THR A 225 -6.72 -48.09 -52.01
C THR A 225 -7.09 -46.71 -51.52
N THR A 226 -6.62 -46.30 -50.35
CA THR A 226 -6.98 -45.03 -49.71
C THR A 226 -5.95 -43.95 -49.94
N ASP A 227 -4.77 -44.29 -50.47
CA ASP A 227 -3.57 -43.41 -50.58
C ASP A 227 -3.12 -42.84 -49.22
N ALA A 228 -3.75 -43.23 -48.12
CA ALA A 228 -3.40 -42.82 -46.77
C ALA A 228 -2.05 -43.46 -46.32
N LEU A 229 -1.33 -42.77 -45.45
CA LEU A 229 -0.18 -43.37 -44.80
C LEU A 229 -0.65 -44.36 -43.74
N GLY A 230 -0.08 -45.54 -43.75
CA GLY A 230 -0.38 -46.57 -42.76
C GLY A 230 0.81 -47.49 -42.50
N MET A 231 0.65 -48.29 -41.51
CA MET A 231 1.58 -49.35 -41.16
C MET A 231 0.85 -50.68 -41.16
N THR A 232 1.54 -51.70 -41.59
CA THR A 232 1.03 -53.05 -41.59
C THR A 232 1.81 -53.92 -40.65
N LEU A 233 1.11 -54.71 -39.86
CA LEU A 233 1.70 -55.88 -39.19
C LEU A 233 1.31 -57.11 -40.00
N ALA A 234 2.30 -57.85 -40.48
CA ALA A 234 2.08 -59.04 -41.29
C ALA A 234 2.83 -60.25 -40.81
N GLN A 235 2.28 -61.43 -41.05
CA GLN A 235 2.86 -62.72 -40.67
C GLN A 235 2.43 -63.79 -41.67
N SER A 236 3.30 -64.78 -41.96
CA SER A 236 2.89 -65.93 -42.73
C SER A 236 2.03 -66.88 -41.87
N HIS A 237 1.08 -67.54 -42.52
CA HIS A 237 0.23 -68.56 -41.89
C HIS A 237 1.05 -69.81 -41.49
N SER A 238 0.74 -70.35 -40.31
CA SER A 238 1.54 -71.43 -39.71
C SER A 238 1.60 -72.69 -40.58
N ALA A 239 0.52 -73.05 -41.21
CA ALA A 239 0.46 -74.31 -42.02
C ALA A 239 0.85 -74.09 -43.49
N ASN A 240 0.65 -72.89 -44.05
CA ASN A 240 1.10 -72.54 -45.38
C ASN A 240 1.81 -71.21 -45.38
N ARG A 241 3.08 -71.19 -45.34
CA ARG A 241 3.94 -70.05 -45.19
C ARG A 241 3.94 -69.11 -46.42
N GLN A 242 3.30 -69.47 -47.50
CA GLN A 242 3.07 -68.62 -48.67
C GLN A 242 1.79 -67.78 -48.55
N ILE A 243 0.91 -68.13 -47.59
CA ILE A 243 -0.23 -67.26 -47.24
C ILE A 243 0.24 -66.27 -46.23
N VAL A 244 0.10 -64.98 -46.53
CA VAL A 244 0.47 -63.91 -45.64
C VAL A 244 -0.80 -63.20 -45.16
N ILE A 245 -0.87 -63.10 -43.83
CA ILE A 245 -1.95 -62.41 -43.12
C ILE A 245 -1.41 -61.02 -42.70
N GLY A 246 -2.22 -59.98 -42.90
CA GLY A 246 -1.87 -58.63 -42.49
C GLY A 246 -3.04 -57.93 -41.82
N VAL A 247 -2.70 -56.99 -40.98
CA VAL A 247 -3.61 -55.99 -40.38
C VAL A 247 -3.02 -54.62 -40.56
N ASP A 248 -3.87 -53.65 -40.93
CA ASP A 248 -3.47 -52.29 -41.20
C ASP A 248 -3.90 -51.37 -40.09
N ILE A 249 -3.03 -50.36 -39.80
CA ILE A 249 -3.28 -49.20 -38.96
C ILE A 249 -2.98 -47.98 -39.77
N ILE A 250 -3.99 -47.13 -40.01
CA ILE A 250 -3.80 -45.82 -40.66
C ILE A 250 -3.21 -44.87 -39.63
N LEU A 251 -2.21 -44.08 -40.03
CA LEU A 251 -1.53 -43.12 -39.14
C LEU A 251 -2.44 -42.00 -38.65
N ASP A 252 -3.47 -41.63 -39.41
CA ASP A 252 -4.48 -40.67 -39.01
C ASP A 252 -5.19 -41.05 -37.69
N THR A 253 -5.43 -42.35 -37.48
CA THR A 253 -6.03 -42.87 -36.24
C THR A 253 -5.12 -42.61 -35.03
N ILE A 254 -3.80 -42.71 -35.24
CA ILE A 254 -2.82 -42.41 -34.18
C ILE A 254 -2.67 -40.89 -34.01
N THR A 255 -2.72 -40.12 -35.10
CA THR A 255 -2.74 -38.64 -35.07
C THR A 255 -3.91 -38.16 -34.23
N ASP A 256 -5.11 -38.69 -34.45
CA ASP A 256 -6.30 -38.32 -33.65
C ASP A 256 -6.14 -38.68 -32.16
N PHE A 257 -5.57 -39.82 -31.90
CA PHE A 257 -5.26 -40.22 -30.51
C PHE A 257 -4.27 -39.25 -29.84
N LEU A 258 -3.16 -38.88 -30.51
CA LEU A 258 -2.20 -37.89 -29.99
C LEU A 258 -2.83 -36.51 -29.84
N ALA A 259 -3.73 -36.11 -30.73
CA ALA A 259 -4.42 -34.85 -30.69
C ALA A 259 -5.49 -34.76 -29.59
N ALA A 260 -6.09 -35.88 -29.22
CA ALA A 260 -7.11 -35.95 -28.17
C ALA A 260 -6.51 -35.85 -26.75
N GLU A 261 -5.30 -36.32 -26.57
CA GLU A 261 -4.59 -36.32 -25.29
C GLU A 261 -3.66 -35.11 -25.24
N ARG A 262 -3.95 -34.14 -24.35
CA ARG A 262 -3.16 -32.91 -24.19
C ARG A 262 -2.98 -32.56 -22.72
N ILE A 263 -1.81 -32.05 -22.36
CA ILE A 263 -1.54 -31.50 -21.03
C ILE A 263 -2.08 -30.08 -20.95
N THR A 264 -1.84 -29.30 -22.01
CA THR A 264 -2.36 -27.96 -22.21
C THR A 264 -2.99 -27.83 -23.60
N PRO A 265 -3.84 -26.85 -23.87
CA PRO A 265 -4.51 -26.69 -25.17
C PRO A 265 -3.57 -26.70 -26.39
N GLN A 266 -2.37 -26.15 -26.24
CA GLN A 266 -1.37 -26.08 -27.31
C GLN A 266 -0.24 -27.11 -27.14
N THR A 267 -0.44 -28.17 -26.35
CA THR A 267 0.52 -29.28 -26.28
C THR A 267 0.63 -29.94 -27.64
N ILE A 268 1.86 -30.12 -28.10
CA ILE A 268 2.22 -30.82 -29.33
C ILE A 268 2.80 -32.18 -28.94
N SER A 269 2.28 -33.25 -29.54
CA SER A 269 2.81 -34.60 -29.36
C SER A 269 3.12 -35.22 -30.72
N PHE A 270 4.27 -35.84 -30.86
CA PHE A 270 4.66 -36.51 -32.09
C PHE A 270 5.62 -37.67 -31.83
N ILE A 271 5.73 -38.56 -32.82
CA ILE A 271 6.61 -39.71 -32.80
C ILE A 271 7.70 -39.52 -33.84
N VAL A 272 8.95 -39.69 -33.42
CA VAL A 272 10.12 -39.59 -34.28
C VAL A 272 10.83 -40.94 -34.45
N ASP A 273 11.46 -41.12 -35.62
CA ASP A 273 12.35 -42.23 -35.90
C ASP A 273 13.70 -42.07 -35.18
N THR A 274 14.61 -42.98 -35.42
CA THR A 274 15.97 -42.96 -34.85
C THR A 274 16.80 -41.76 -35.33
N SER A 275 16.45 -41.16 -36.41
CA SER A 275 17.10 -39.98 -37.00
C SER A 275 16.46 -38.67 -36.54
N GLY A 276 15.44 -38.71 -35.71
CA GLY A 276 14.70 -37.56 -35.23
C GLY A 276 13.66 -37.00 -36.20
N ASN A 277 13.38 -37.75 -37.31
CA ASN A 277 12.35 -37.29 -38.24
C ASN A 277 10.96 -37.67 -37.72
N PRO A 278 9.98 -36.75 -37.79
CA PRO A 278 8.62 -37.05 -37.39
C PRO A 278 7.96 -38.05 -38.31
N VAL A 279 7.42 -39.09 -37.75
CA VAL A 279 6.66 -40.15 -38.45
C VAL A 279 5.16 -39.93 -38.24
N ILE A 280 4.76 -39.54 -37.07
CA ILE A 280 3.38 -39.24 -36.70
C ILE A 280 3.39 -37.96 -35.88
N HIS A 281 2.43 -37.07 -36.15
CA HIS A 281 2.31 -35.79 -35.48
C HIS A 281 0.87 -35.52 -35.03
N SER A 282 0.63 -34.89 -33.90
CA SER A 282 -0.69 -34.54 -33.38
C SER A 282 -1.38 -33.44 -34.21
N ASP A 283 -0.63 -32.65 -34.99
CA ASP A 283 -1.18 -31.71 -35.94
C ASP A 283 -1.48 -32.38 -37.28
N ARG A 284 -2.78 -32.44 -37.62
CA ARG A 284 -3.25 -33.02 -38.91
C ARG A 284 -2.71 -32.27 -40.12
N GLN A 285 -2.53 -30.95 -40.07
CA GLN A 285 -2.01 -30.18 -41.21
C GLN A 285 -0.53 -30.52 -41.44
N TYR A 286 0.23 -30.69 -40.38
CA TYR A 286 1.61 -31.16 -40.47
C TYR A 286 1.69 -32.56 -41.11
N MET A 287 0.83 -33.49 -40.68
CA MET A 287 0.75 -34.82 -41.24
C MET A 287 0.36 -34.79 -42.73
N GLN A 288 -0.60 -33.97 -43.16
CA GLN A 288 -0.96 -33.84 -44.56
C GLN A 288 0.21 -33.34 -45.42
N ARG A 289 0.97 -32.35 -44.93
CA ARG A 289 2.19 -31.88 -45.61
C ARG A 289 3.24 -32.97 -45.71
N LEU A 290 3.48 -33.70 -44.64
CA LEU A 290 4.38 -34.83 -44.65
C LEU A 290 3.96 -35.90 -45.64
N MET A 291 2.66 -36.21 -45.75
CA MET A 291 2.09 -37.15 -46.72
C MET A 291 2.33 -36.71 -48.17
N LEU A 292 2.29 -35.41 -48.45
CA LEU A 292 2.50 -34.86 -49.80
C LEU A 292 4.00 -34.82 -50.19
N GLY A 293 4.90 -35.27 -49.32
CA GLY A 293 6.35 -35.19 -49.54
C GLY A 293 6.88 -33.76 -49.58
N LYS A 294 6.05 -32.77 -49.17
CA LYS A 294 6.46 -31.39 -49.04
C LYS A 294 7.18 -31.24 -47.73
N LYS A 295 8.46 -30.89 -47.76
CA LYS A 295 9.14 -30.41 -46.56
C LYS A 295 8.36 -29.18 -46.05
N PRO A 296 8.14 -29.03 -44.75
CA PRO A 296 7.64 -27.78 -44.20
C PRO A 296 8.50 -26.63 -44.72
N ASP A 297 7.87 -25.53 -45.13
CA ASP A 297 8.59 -24.34 -45.64
C ASP A 297 9.51 -23.75 -44.55
N GLU A 298 9.15 -23.96 -43.28
CA GLU A 298 10.00 -23.73 -42.11
C GLU A 298 10.09 -25.03 -41.29
N PRO A 299 11.32 -25.48 -40.92
CA PRO A 299 11.46 -26.61 -40.01
C PRO A 299 10.83 -26.26 -38.67
N ASP A 300 9.97 -27.14 -38.18
CA ASP A 300 9.48 -27.03 -36.80
C ASP A 300 10.68 -26.97 -35.85
N ALA A 301 10.84 -25.84 -35.16
CA ALA A 301 12.02 -25.55 -34.35
C ALA A 301 12.19 -26.58 -33.22
N ILE A 302 11.08 -27.20 -32.75
CA ILE A 302 11.12 -28.29 -31.77
C ILE A 302 11.69 -29.56 -32.41
N VAL A 303 11.25 -29.90 -33.63
CA VAL A 303 11.78 -31.06 -34.38
C VAL A 303 13.26 -30.90 -34.67
N GLU A 304 13.69 -29.70 -35.06
CA GLU A 304 15.11 -29.41 -35.35
C GLU A 304 15.98 -29.53 -34.10
N SER A 305 15.47 -29.04 -32.95
CA SER A 305 16.16 -29.19 -31.66
C SER A 305 16.36 -30.67 -31.29
N ILE A 306 15.39 -31.53 -31.61
CA ILE A 306 15.49 -32.96 -31.32
C ILE A 306 16.45 -33.68 -32.29
N ARG A 307 16.46 -33.23 -33.55
CA ARG A 307 17.36 -33.78 -34.56
C ARG A 307 18.82 -33.42 -34.31
N SER A 308 19.08 -32.26 -33.79
CA SER A 308 20.43 -31.73 -33.54
C SER A 308 21.10 -32.27 -32.26
N ASP A 309 20.33 -32.86 -31.36
CA ASP A 309 20.84 -33.32 -30.05
C ASP A 309 20.46 -34.80 -29.78
N ASP A 310 21.44 -35.67 -29.85
CA ASP A 310 21.29 -37.11 -29.53
C ASP A 310 21.29 -37.40 -28.02
N SER A 311 21.53 -36.41 -27.17
CA SER A 311 21.62 -36.55 -25.71
C SER A 311 20.29 -36.54 -24.96
N TRP A 312 19.16 -36.63 -25.67
CA TRP A 312 17.83 -36.63 -25.06
C TRP A 312 17.67 -37.84 -24.11
N THR A 313 17.55 -37.50 -22.84
CA THR A 313 17.22 -38.43 -21.75
C THR A 313 15.72 -38.33 -21.47
N ASN A 314 15.18 -39.35 -20.76
CA ASN A 314 13.78 -39.33 -20.31
C ASN A 314 13.49 -38.28 -19.22
N GLU A 315 14.06 -37.07 -19.39
CA GLU A 315 13.89 -35.94 -18.49
C GLU A 315 13.39 -34.72 -19.26
N PRO A 316 12.39 -33.98 -18.72
CA PRO A 316 11.88 -32.78 -19.35
C PRO A 316 12.94 -31.66 -19.41
N ARG A 317 13.16 -31.08 -20.59
CA ARG A 317 14.11 -29.98 -20.87
C ARG A 317 13.37 -28.78 -21.47
N PHE A 318 13.97 -27.60 -21.28
CA PHE A 318 13.47 -26.38 -21.91
C PHE A 318 14.08 -26.21 -23.31
N VAL A 319 13.19 -25.92 -24.28
CA VAL A 319 13.56 -25.63 -25.67
C VAL A 319 12.93 -24.30 -26.07
N GLU A 320 13.72 -23.44 -26.70
CA GLU A 320 13.21 -22.22 -27.30
C GLU A 320 12.87 -22.47 -28.78
N ALA A 321 11.62 -22.21 -29.15
CA ALA A 321 11.11 -22.38 -30.49
C ALA A 321 10.13 -21.24 -30.80
N ASP A 322 10.25 -20.61 -31.96
CA ASP A 322 9.36 -19.53 -32.44
C ASP A 322 9.16 -18.38 -31.42
N GLY A 323 10.23 -18.03 -30.69
CA GLY A 323 10.19 -16.99 -29.64
C GLY A 323 9.43 -17.38 -28.38
N ARG A 324 9.07 -18.64 -28.21
CA ARG A 324 8.40 -19.20 -27.02
C ARG A 324 9.26 -20.31 -26.41
N THR A 325 9.17 -20.44 -25.10
CA THR A 325 9.82 -21.52 -24.37
C THR A 325 8.87 -22.69 -24.20
N PHE A 326 9.28 -23.87 -24.61
CA PHE A 326 8.55 -25.12 -24.42
C PHE A 326 9.25 -26.00 -23.39
N LEU A 327 8.47 -26.74 -22.62
CA LEU A 327 8.96 -27.88 -21.85
C LEU A 327 8.80 -29.11 -22.72
N VAL A 328 9.90 -29.77 -23.05
CA VAL A 328 9.93 -30.91 -23.99
C VAL A 328 10.42 -32.17 -23.28
N LEU A 329 9.69 -33.27 -23.47
CA LEU A 329 10.05 -34.59 -22.97
C LEU A 329 10.14 -35.57 -24.13
N VAL A 330 11.21 -36.32 -24.21
CA VAL A 330 11.43 -37.36 -25.21
C VAL A 330 11.53 -38.71 -24.52
N THR A 331 10.59 -39.63 -24.82
CA THR A 331 10.50 -40.93 -24.19
C THR A 331 10.60 -42.03 -25.24
N PRO A 332 11.47 -43.05 -25.09
CA PRO A 332 11.55 -44.15 -26.03
C PRO A 332 10.32 -45.04 -25.96
N LEU A 333 9.81 -45.44 -27.14
CA LEU A 333 8.78 -46.49 -27.24
C LEU A 333 9.43 -47.85 -27.01
N LYS A 334 8.96 -48.56 -25.99
CA LYS A 334 9.46 -49.91 -25.64
C LYS A 334 8.74 -51.04 -26.36
N SER A 335 8.04 -50.71 -27.46
CA SER A 335 7.32 -51.72 -28.25
C SER A 335 8.27 -52.67 -28.94
N ALA A 336 7.98 -53.95 -28.88
CA ALA A 336 8.82 -54.99 -29.50
C ALA A 336 8.70 -55.03 -31.04
N LEU A 337 7.58 -54.59 -31.62
CA LEU A 337 7.28 -54.76 -33.05
C LEU A 337 6.80 -53.49 -33.72
N PHE A 338 5.87 -52.77 -33.07
CA PHE A 338 5.23 -51.60 -33.69
C PHE A 338 5.97 -50.31 -33.28
N LEU A 339 6.51 -49.59 -34.26
CA LEU A 339 7.33 -48.40 -34.01
C LEU A 339 8.54 -48.67 -33.08
N ALA A 340 9.10 -49.89 -33.16
CA ALA A 340 10.30 -50.24 -32.41
C ALA A 340 11.42 -49.21 -32.70
N ARG A 341 12.14 -48.78 -31.64
CA ARG A 341 13.20 -47.74 -31.69
C ARG A 341 12.72 -46.33 -32.00
N HIS A 342 11.41 -46.06 -32.07
CA HIS A 342 10.88 -44.70 -32.15
C HIS A 342 10.80 -44.07 -30.77
N ARG A 343 10.71 -42.75 -30.76
CA ARG A 343 10.60 -41.94 -29.54
C ARG A 343 9.33 -41.08 -29.62
N VAL A 344 8.62 -41.00 -28.51
CA VAL A 344 7.49 -40.10 -28.32
C VAL A 344 8.06 -38.76 -27.81
N VAL A 345 7.67 -37.69 -28.43
CA VAL A 345 7.99 -36.34 -28.03
C VAL A 345 6.72 -35.66 -27.57
N VAL A 346 6.77 -35.04 -26.41
CA VAL A 346 5.70 -34.20 -25.86
C VAL A 346 6.29 -32.82 -25.59
N ALA A 347 5.71 -31.79 -26.18
CA ALA A 347 6.12 -30.42 -26.01
C ALA A 347 4.95 -29.56 -25.54
N ALA A 348 5.08 -28.90 -24.41
CA ALA A 348 4.05 -28.02 -23.84
C ALA A 348 4.61 -26.60 -23.65
N PRO A 349 3.88 -25.55 -24.08
CA PRO A 349 4.35 -24.17 -23.93
C PRO A 349 4.34 -23.72 -22.47
N MET A 350 5.45 -23.10 -22.05
CA MET A 350 5.66 -22.64 -20.68
C MET A 350 4.67 -21.55 -20.24
N ASP A 351 4.21 -20.74 -21.15
CA ASP A 351 3.22 -19.69 -20.89
C ASP A 351 1.86 -20.26 -20.49
N GLU A 352 1.47 -21.42 -21.04
CA GLU A 352 0.27 -22.15 -20.61
C GLU A 352 0.48 -22.90 -19.29
N LEU A 353 1.61 -23.59 -19.15
CA LEU A 353 1.96 -24.28 -17.90
C LEU A 353 2.05 -23.34 -16.69
N THR A 354 2.46 -22.06 -16.91
CA THR A 354 2.57 -21.06 -15.84
C THR A 354 1.39 -20.09 -15.80
N ALA A 355 0.34 -20.30 -16.60
CA ALA A 355 -0.81 -19.38 -16.67
C ALA A 355 -1.51 -19.20 -15.32
N GLU A 356 -1.65 -20.26 -14.54
CA GLU A 356 -2.23 -20.22 -13.19
C GLU A 356 -1.37 -19.42 -12.21
N ALA A 357 -0.04 -19.55 -12.29
CA ALA A 357 0.89 -18.76 -11.50
C ALA A 357 0.81 -17.26 -11.85
N ARG A 358 0.64 -16.90 -13.14
CA ARG A 358 0.39 -15.51 -13.55
C ARG A 358 -0.94 -14.99 -13.04
N GLY A 359 -1.99 -15.79 -13.09
CA GLY A 359 -3.30 -15.43 -12.53
C GLY A 359 -3.23 -15.17 -11.02
N SER A 360 -2.46 -15.98 -10.29
CA SER A 360 -2.23 -15.78 -8.86
C SER A 360 -1.44 -14.50 -8.57
N LEU A 361 -0.46 -14.13 -9.41
CA LEU A 361 0.28 -12.87 -9.31
C LEU A 361 -0.66 -11.66 -9.48
N VAL A 362 -1.51 -11.66 -10.50
CA VAL A 362 -2.47 -10.55 -10.73
C VAL A 362 -3.41 -10.39 -9.53
N ARG A 363 -3.96 -11.49 -9.01
CA ARG A 363 -4.80 -11.45 -7.80
C ARG A 363 -4.04 -10.91 -6.60
N ALA A 364 -2.79 -11.34 -6.38
CA ALA A 364 -1.95 -10.87 -5.29
C ALA A 364 -1.64 -9.37 -5.42
N LEU A 365 -1.39 -8.86 -6.63
CA LEU A 365 -1.19 -7.44 -6.90
C LEU A 365 -2.44 -6.61 -6.59
N LEU A 366 -3.62 -7.08 -6.98
CA LEU A 366 -4.90 -6.39 -6.69
C LEU A 366 -5.19 -6.35 -5.19
N ILE A 367 -5.00 -7.46 -4.49
CA ILE A 367 -5.18 -7.51 -3.02
C ILE A 367 -4.17 -6.58 -2.34
N SER A 368 -2.90 -6.60 -2.76
CA SER A 368 -1.88 -5.71 -2.22
C SER A 368 -2.20 -4.24 -2.46
N ALA A 369 -2.66 -3.87 -3.65
CA ALA A 369 -3.10 -2.51 -3.94
C ALA A 369 -4.25 -2.06 -3.02
N MET A 370 -5.23 -2.93 -2.77
CA MET A 370 -6.32 -2.66 -1.83
C MET A 370 -5.81 -2.47 -0.39
N VAL A 371 -4.88 -3.32 0.07
CA VAL A 371 -4.27 -3.20 1.40
C VAL A 371 -3.48 -1.90 1.54
N VAL A 372 -2.70 -1.52 0.51
CA VAL A 372 -1.95 -0.25 0.49
C VAL A 372 -2.89 0.95 0.57
N VAL A 373 -3.98 0.96 -0.20
CA VAL A 373 -4.98 2.04 -0.14
C VAL A 373 -5.62 2.13 1.25
N ALA A 374 -6.02 0.99 1.81
CA ALA A 374 -6.58 0.94 3.17
C ALA A 374 -5.59 1.44 4.22
N ALA A 375 -4.31 1.07 4.10
CA ALA A 375 -3.24 1.53 4.99
C ALA A 375 -2.99 3.04 4.87
N ILE A 376 -3.02 3.60 3.66
CA ILE A 376 -2.92 5.05 3.44
C ILE A 376 -4.07 5.77 4.14
N LEU A 377 -5.30 5.31 3.94
CA LEU A 377 -6.48 5.91 4.57
C LEU A 377 -6.39 5.84 6.10
N LEU A 378 -5.98 4.70 6.64
CA LEU A 378 -5.78 4.53 8.09
C LEU A 378 -4.67 5.43 8.62
N ALA A 379 -3.52 5.50 7.93
CA ALA A 379 -2.41 6.37 8.31
C ALA A 379 -2.82 7.84 8.32
N LEU A 380 -3.55 8.29 7.30
CA LEU A 380 -4.09 9.65 7.24
C LEU A 380 -5.11 9.93 8.34
N PHE A 381 -5.96 8.97 8.66
CA PHE A 381 -6.94 9.08 9.73
C PHE A 381 -6.26 9.21 11.10
N VAL A 382 -5.34 8.30 11.44
CA VAL A 382 -4.60 8.32 12.71
C VAL A 382 -3.77 9.60 12.82
N SER A 383 -3.09 9.98 11.75
CA SER A 383 -2.27 11.19 11.70
C SER A 383 -3.10 12.45 11.95
N ARG A 384 -4.30 12.56 11.34
CA ARG A 384 -5.22 13.69 11.60
C ARG A 384 -5.64 13.78 13.05
N LEU A 385 -5.92 12.64 13.69
CA LEU A 385 -6.29 12.61 15.12
C LEU A 385 -5.18 13.16 16.02
N ILE A 386 -3.93 12.74 15.77
CA ILE A 386 -2.77 13.18 16.55
C ILE A 386 -2.48 14.66 16.27
N THR A 387 -2.40 15.06 15.00
CA THR A 387 -2.04 16.42 14.61
C THR A 387 -3.05 17.44 15.12
N LYS A 388 -4.36 17.15 15.05
CA LYS A 388 -5.40 18.02 15.59
C LYS A 388 -5.22 18.26 17.09
N SER A 389 -4.91 17.20 17.83
CA SER A 389 -4.69 17.29 19.29
C SER A 389 -3.43 18.10 19.63
N LEU A 390 -2.35 17.92 18.87
CA LEU A 390 -1.11 18.69 19.05
C LEU A 390 -1.30 20.17 18.74
N HIS A 391 -2.01 20.49 17.67
CA HIS A 391 -2.27 21.88 17.28
C HIS A 391 -3.09 22.64 18.34
N LEU A 392 -4.05 21.95 18.97
CA LEU A 392 -4.77 22.52 20.11
C LEU A 392 -3.86 22.81 21.30
N LEU A 393 -2.89 21.92 21.58
CA LEU A 393 -1.91 22.13 22.64
C LEU A 393 -0.96 23.30 22.31
N THR A 394 -0.48 23.39 21.08
CA THR A 394 0.37 24.50 20.64
C THR A 394 -0.34 25.84 20.79
N ASN A 395 -1.57 25.94 20.28
CA ASN A 395 -2.36 27.17 20.42
C ASN A 395 -2.62 27.54 21.90
N SER A 396 -2.76 26.52 22.75
CA SER A 396 -2.93 26.77 24.19
C SER A 396 -1.63 27.24 24.84
N ALA A 397 -0.47 26.75 24.37
CA ALA A 397 0.84 27.26 24.83
C ALA A 397 1.06 28.71 24.43
N ASP A 398 0.72 29.09 23.20
CA ASP A 398 0.80 30.47 22.71
C ASP A 398 -0.09 31.43 23.53
N ARG A 399 -1.27 30.96 23.94
CA ARG A 399 -2.16 31.72 24.83
C ARG A 399 -1.55 31.91 26.22
N LEU A 400 -0.94 30.85 26.79
CA LEU A 400 -0.24 30.97 28.06
C LEU A 400 0.91 31.98 28.00
N GLN A 401 1.66 32.00 26.90
CA GLN A 401 2.71 32.99 26.67
C GLN A 401 2.17 34.43 26.69
N ASN A 402 0.95 34.64 26.20
CA ASN A 402 0.28 35.91 26.19
C ASN A 402 -0.51 36.22 27.48
N LEU A 403 -0.33 35.46 28.54
CA LEU A 403 -1.01 35.57 29.84
C LEU A 403 -2.54 35.49 29.74
N ASP A 404 -3.06 34.81 28.71
CA ASP A 404 -4.49 34.51 28.59
C ASP A 404 -4.80 33.18 29.31
N PHE A 405 -5.31 33.27 30.49
CA PHE A 405 -5.67 32.13 31.35
C PHE A 405 -7.15 31.78 31.33
N ALA A 406 -7.97 32.49 30.54
CA ALA A 406 -9.43 32.41 30.61
C ALA A 406 -10.01 31.02 30.36
N THR A 407 -9.37 30.24 29.48
CA THR A 407 -9.89 28.92 29.11
C THR A 407 -8.92 27.79 29.40
N PRO A 408 -9.35 26.71 30.04
CA PRO A 408 -8.54 25.54 30.27
C PRO A 408 -8.23 24.80 28.95
N VAL A 409 -7.09 24.14 28.91
CA VAL A 409 -6.67 23.26 27.81
C VAL A 409 -7.52 22.00 27.84
N ASN A 410 -8.54 21.91 26.97
CA ASN A 410 -9.41 20.75 26.88
C ASN A 410 -9.16 19.98 25.59
N VAL A 411 -8.23 19.00 25.66
CA VAL A 411 -7.92 18.13 24.53
C VAL A 411 -8.48 16.73 24.80
N LYS A 412 -9.53 16.37 24.09
CA LYS A 412 -10.09 15.01 24.10
C LYS A 412 -9.22 14.14 23.18
N SER A 413 -8.26 13.41 23.74
CA SER A 413 -7.40 12.48 23.01
C SER A 413 -7.44 11.08 23.62
N HIS A 414 -7.40 10.06 22.76
CA HIS A 414 -7.25 8.65 23.17
C HIS A 414 -5.78 8.29 23.42
N VAL A 415 -4.84 9.16 23.01
CA VAL A 415 -3.41 8.99 23.22
C VAL A 415 -3.07 9.46 24.64
N ARG A 416 -2.52 8.56 25.46
CA ARG A 416 -2.21 8.79 26.86
C ARG A 416 -1.24 9.95 27.07
N GLU A 417 -0.21 10.03 26.22
CA GLU A 417 0.84 11.07 26.28
C GLU A 417 0.26 12.46 26.03
N ILE A 418 -0.63 12.60 25.07
CA ILE A 418 -1.32 13.88 24.75
C ILE A 418 -2.20 14.29 25.92
N ARG A 419 -2.91 13.35 26.56
CA ARG A 419 -3.74 13.63 27.72
C ARG A 419 -2.89 14.06 28.92
N SER A 420 -1.79 13.38 29.16
CA SER A 420 -0.84 13.74 30.23
C SER A 420 -0.25 15.12 30.01
N LEU A 421 0.13 15.47 28.78
CA LEU A 421 0.63 16.80 28.43
C LEU A 421 -0.42 17.89 28.63
N SER A 422 -1.68 17.65 28.23
CA SER A 422 -2.79 18.57 28.49
C SER A 422 -3.01 18.83 29.97
N GLN A 423 -2.92 17.80 30.81
CA GLN A 423 -3.03 17.93 32.26
C GLN A 423 -1.85 18.69 32.88
N ALA A 424 -0.63 18.45 32.37
CA ALA A 424 0.56 19.17 32.84
C ALA A 424 0.46 20.66 32.46
N MET A 425 0.01 20.99 31.24
CA MET A 425 -0.22 22.37 30.82
C MET A 425 -1.28 23.08 31.68
N ASN A 426 -2.38 22.40 32.02
CA ASN A 426 -3.39 22.99 32.91
C ASN A 426 -2.82 23.29 34.28
N ARG A 427 -2.04 22.34 34.87
CA ARG A 427 -1.36 22.58 36.14
C ARG A 427 -0.39 23.76 36.09
N ALA A 428 0.38 23.87 34.99
CA ALA A 428 1.28 25.01 34.80
C ALA A 428 0.50 26.32 34.65
N ARG A 429 -0.61 26.33 33.87
CA ARG A 429 -1.50 27.47 33.72
C ARG A 429 -2.03 27.92 35.10
N ASP A 430 -2.56 26.98 35.88
CA ASP A 430 -3.14 27.31 37.19
C ASP A 430 -2.08 27.88 38.17
N ALA A 431 -0.87 27.32 38.13
CA ALA A 431 0.25 27.86 38.92
C ALA A 431 0.64 29.28 38.48
N ILE A 432 0.81 29.51 37.16
CA ILE A 432 1.17 30.82 36.60
C ILE A 432 0.05 31.83 36.89
N PHE A 433 -1.21 31.45 36.71
CA PHE A 433 -2.37 32.29 37.04
C PHE A 433 -2.34 32.73 38.50
N THR A 434 -2.08 31.80 39.44
CA THR A 434 -1.98 32.08 40.86
C THR A 434 -0.84 33.08 41.13
N PHE A 435 0.33 32.86 40.52
CA PHE A 435 1.45 33.82 40.67
C PHE A 435 1.15 35.17 40.07
N ALA A 436 0.41 35.25 38.95
CA ALA A 436 0.04 36.51 38.27
C ALA A 436 -0.92 37.37 39.13
N LEU A 437 -1.53 36.85 40.17
CA LEU A 437 -2.28 37.64 41.16
C LEU A 437 -1.39 38.44 42.14
N TYR A 438 -0.12 38.02 42.28
CA TYR A 438 0.82 38.66 43.22
C TYR A 438 1.87 39.53 42.57
N VAL A 439 1.95 39.53 41.24
CA VAL A 439 2.93 40.30 40.45
C VAL A 439 2.19 41.12 39.37
N PRO A 440 2.55 42.39 39.16
CA PRO A 440 1.94 43.19 38.11
C PRO A 440 2.03 42.49 36.75
N LYS A 441 0.88 42.28 36.07
CA LYS A 441 0.76 41.53 34.79
C LYS A 441 1.68 42.09 33.72
N GLU A 442 1.87 43.40 33.70
CA GLU A 442 2.71 44.12 32.72
C GLU A 442 4.19 43.78 32.93
N PHE A 443 4.64 43.55 34.15
CA PHE A 443 5.99 43.11 34.42
C PHE A 443 6.22 41.67 33.93
N VAL A 444 5.28 40.77 34.20
CA VAL A 444 5.34 39.39 33.73
C VAL A 444 5.37 39.35 32.21
N ARG A 445 4.51 40.13 31.53
CA ARG A 445 4.46 40.21 30.06
C ARG A 445 5.80 40.66 29.50
N LYS A 446 6.41 41.71 30.08
CA LYS A 446 7.71 42.22 29.61
C LYS A 446 8.83 41.21 29.81
N GLY A 447 8.85 40.48 30.94
CA GLY A 447 9.81 39.40 31.18
C GLY A 447 9.70 38.27 30.18
N ILE A 448 8.48 37.82 29.83
CA ILE A 448 8.23 36.78 28.82
C ILE A 448 8.68 37.25 27.43
N GLN A 449 8.36 38.50 27.02
CA GLN A 449 8.74 39.07 25.72
C GLN A 449 10.26 39.25 25.58
N ALA A 450 10.94 39.62 26.67
CA ALA A 450 12.39 39.76 26.69
C ALA A 450 13.15 38.40 26.75
N GLY A 451 12.42 37.27 26.92
CA GLY A 451 13.01 35.94 27.02
C GLY A 451 13.82 35.69 28.30
N SER A 452 13.86 36.67 29.20
CA SER A 452 14.58 36.52 30.51
C SER A 452 13.93 37.40 31.58
N PHE A 453 13.67 36.83 32.72
CA PHE A 453 13.53 37.57 33.95
C PHE A 453 14.95 37.82 34.49
N SER A 454 15.64 38.85 33.97
CA SER A 454 16.95 39.21 34.49
C SER A 454 16.76 39.66 35.92
N GLY A 455 17.41 39.01 36.86
CA GLY A 455 17.28 39.15 38.29
C GLY A 455 17.18 40.60 38.80
N ARG A 456 18.08 41.10 39.64
CA ARG A 456 18.07 42.46 40.19
C ARG A 456 18.41 43.48 39.13
N THR A 457 17.41 43.91 38.32
CA THR A 457 17.58 45.01 37.34
C THR A 457 16.80 46.19 37.81
N ALA A 458 17.49 47.28 38.01
CA ALA A 458 16.88 48.58 38.33
C ALA A 458 17.51 49.68 37.49
N SER A 459 16.69 50.54 36.96
CA SER A 459 17.13 51.68 36.11
C SER A 459 16.55 52.99 36.59
N ARG A 460 17.29 54.07 36.34
CA ARG A 460 16.75 55.43 36.57
C ARG A 460 15.84 55.81 35.41
N GLN A 461 14.60 56.17 35.76
CA GLN A 461 13.65 56.69 34.80
C GLN A 461 12.69 57.70 35.44
N GLU A 462 12.10 58.55 34.64
CA GLU A 462 11.07 59.47 35.12
C GLU A 462 9.77 58.69 35.27
N VAL A 463 9.11 58.86 36.41
CA VAL A 463 7.83 58.22 36.73
C VAL A 463 6.88 59.20 37.39
N THR A 464 5.58 58.95 37.25
CA THR A 464 4.57 59.57 38.11
C THR A 464 4.13 58.55 39.14
N ALA A 465 4.28 58.89 40.41
CA ALA A 465 3.84 58.09 41.55
C ALA A 465 2.56 58.65 42.16
N LEU A 466 1.64 57.79 42.50
CA LEU A 466 0.41 58.08 43.22
C LEU A 466 0.39 57.26 44.50
N PHE A 467 0.19 57.98 45.62
CA PHE A 467 -0.11 57.34 46.91
C PHE A 467 -1.50 57.74 47.36
N THR A 468 -2.15 56.80 48.00
CA THR A 468 -3.47 57.03 48.62
C THR A 468 -3.50 56.54 50.04
N ASP A 469 -4.44 57.03 50.84
CA ASP A 469 -4.68 56.62 52.19
C ASP A 469 -6.13 56.88 52.58
N ILE A 470 -6.76 56.00 53.37
CA ILE A 470 -8.12 56.21 53.83
C ILE A 470 -8.09 57.01 55.10
N TYR A 471 -8.92 58.08 55.17
CA TYR A 471 -9.00 58.95 56.34
C TYR A 471 -9.54 58.15 57.55
N ASP A 472 -8.78 58.21 58.69
CA ASP A 472 -9.08 57.54 59.94
C ASP A 472 -9.36 56.03 59.85
N PHE A 473 -8.68 55.35 58.91
CA PHE A 473 -8.86 53.88 58.68
C PHE A 473 -8.60 53.07 59.95
N THR A 474 -7.65 53.45 60.80
CA THR A 474 -7.40 52.76 62.09
C THR A 474 -8.68 52.72 62.94
N THR A 475 -9.41 53.79 63.08
CA THR A 475 -10.68 53.83 63.79
C THR A 475 -11.75 52.99 63.13
N ILE A 476 -11.79 52.98 61.80
CA ILE A 476 -12.73 52.17 61.04
C ILE A 476 -12.42 50.69 61.26
N SER A 477 -11.15 50.31 61.19
CA SER A 477 -10.73 48.92 61.36
C SER A 477 -10.91 48.37 62.76
N GLU A 478 -10.80 49.22 63.79
CA GLU A 478 -11.08 48.85 65.18
C GLU A 478 -12.58 48.67 65.48
N ALA A 479 -13.45 49.36 64.71
CA ALA A 479 -14.90 49.32 64.89
C ALA A 479 -15.62 48.14 64.19
N HIS A 480 -14.92 47.40 63.31
CA HIS A 480 -15.51 46.33 62.48
C HIS A 480 -14.73 45.03 62.61
N SER A 481 -15.37 43.87 62.27
CA SER A 481 -14.68 42.59 62.28
C SER A 481 -13.62 42.55 61.19
N PRO A 482 -12.53 41.79 61.36
CA PRO A 482 -11.49 41.64 60.33
C PRO A 482 -12.04 41.18 58.96
N GLU A 483 -13.05 40.33 58.95
CA GLU A 483 -13.67 39.82 57.74
C GLU A 483 -14.45 40.93 57.00
N GLN A 484 -15.17 41.79 57.74
CA GLN A 484 -15.85 42.96 57.18
C GLN A 484 -14.86 43.96 56.61
N VAL A 485 -13.77 44.22 57.34
CA VAL A 485 -12.71 45.13 56.88
C VAL A 485 -12.08 44.61 55.57
N VAL A 486 -11.74 43.32 55.50
CA VAL A 486 -11.18 42.71 54.30
C VAL A 486 -12.18 42.76 53.12
N ALA A 487 -13.47 42.49 53.35
CA ALA A 487 -14.49 42.59 52.31
C ALA A 487 -14.62 43.99 51.75
N MET A 488 -14.70 45.03 52.64
CA MET A 488 -14.76 46.43 52.23
C MET A 488 -13.49 46.86 51.48
N LEU A 489 -12.30 46.51 52.00
CA LEU A 489 -11.02 46.78 51.32
C LEU A 489 -10.89 46.08 49.96
N SER A 490 -11.38 44.89 49.81
CA SER A 490 -11.35 44.19 48.51
C SER A 490 -12.14 44.96 47.45
N GLU A 491 -13.39 45.37 47.76
CA GLU A 491 -14.21 46.18 46.84
C GLU A 491 -13.58 47.54 46.57
N TYR A 492 -12.95 48.12 47.59
CA TYR A 492 -12.20 49.37 47.43
C TYR A 492 -10.97 49.22 46.50
N PHE A 493 -10.19 48.15 46.65
CA PHE A 493 -9.02 47.88 45.82
C PHE A 493 -9.41 47.52 44.36
N ASP A 494 -10.55 46.83 44.13
CA ASP A 494 -11.07 46.57 42.81
C ASP A 494 -11.33 47.89 42.04
N ILE A 495 -11.87 48.94 42.71
CA ILE A 495 -12.06 50.27 42.14
C ILE A 495 -10.73 50.88 41.66
N PHE A 496 -9.64 50.66 42.43
CA PHE A 496 -8.33 51.15 42.02
C PHE A 496 -7.74 50.35 40.88
N ASP A 497 -7.86 49.00 40.90
CA ASP A 497 -7.33 48.14 39.84
C ASP A 497 -7.97 48.51 38.47
N ASP A 498 -9.27 48.66 38.47
CA ASP A 498 -10.03 49.06 37.28
C ASP A 498 -9.59 50.44 36.76
N ALA A 499 -9.50 51.44 37.67
CA ALA A 499 -9.18 52.80 37.27
C ALA A 499 -7.71 52.97 36.84
N VAL A 500 -6.76 52.38 37.58
CA VAL A 500 -5.33 52.42 37.25
C VAL A 500 -5.06 51.74 35.94
N THR A 501 -5.68 50.55 35.69
CA THR A 501 -5.56 49.81 34.43
C THR A 501 -6.17 50.62 33.28
N ALA A 502 -7.35 51.23 33.47
CA ALA A 502 -8.00 52.05 32.42
C ALA A 502 -7.20 53.28 32.02
N HIS A 503 -6.32 53.79 32.88
CA HIS A 503 -5.48 54.94 32.65
C HIS A 503 -3.99 54.60 32.51
N ASN A 504 -3.63 53.40 32.00
CA ASN A 504 -2.27 52.96 31.68
C ASN A 504 -1.31 52.93 32.87
N GLY A 505 -1.80 52.89 34.10
CA GLY A 505 -0.99 52.77 35.30
C GLY A 505 -0.72 51.32 35.72
N SER A 506 0.15 51.15 36.67
CA SER A 506 0.41 49.89 37.32
C SER A 506 0.31 50.03 38.85
N ILE A 507 -0.52 49.22 39.49
CA ILE A 507 -0.49 49.11 40.97
C ILE A 507 0.78 48.37 41.35
N ILE A 508 1.60 49.00 42.16
CA ILE A 508 2.88 48.44 42.61
C ILE A 508 2.71 47.66 43.89
N GLN A 509 1.91 48.22 44.82
CA GLN A 509 1.71 47.59 46.10
C GLN A 509 0.48 48.16 46.83
N PHE A 510 -0.21 47.30 47.56
CA PHE A 510 -1.15 47.68 48.61
C PHE A 510 -0.41 47.69 49.96
N LEU A 511 -0.47 48.81 50.64
CA LEU A 511 0.24 49.03 51.91
C LEU A 511 -0.78 49.29 53.02
N GLY A 512 -1.38 48.19 53.55
CA GLY A 512 -2.53 48.31 54.45
C GLY A 512 -3.76 48.81 53.71
N ASP A 513 -4.24 50.02 54.02
CA ASP A 513 -5.34 50.71 53.33
C ASP A 513 -4.85 51.67 52.22
N SER A 514 -3.53 51.76 52.04
CA SER A 514 -2.90 52.64 51.06
C SER A 514 -2.63 51.91 49.75
N VAL A 515 -2.80 52.61 48.64
CA VAL A 515 -2.47 52.12 47.30
C VAL A 515 -1.27 52.90 46.78
N PHE A 516 -0.22 52.19 46.34
CA PHE A 516 0.87 52.75 45.58
C PHE A 516 0.75 52.32 44.14
N ALA A 517 0.51 53.33 43.26
CA ALA A 517 0.45 53.12 41.81
C ALA A 517 1.49 53.99 41.10
N MET A 518 1.91 53.57 39.90
CA MET A 518 2.96 54.24 39.13
C MET A 518 2.64 54.19 37.63
N TRP A 519 3.02 55.27 36.94
CA TRP A 519 2.94 55.44 35.47
C TRP A 519 4.32 55.63 34.88
N ASN A 520 4.48 55.42 33.60
CA ASN A 520 5.71 55.43 32.79
C ASN A 520 6.68 54.28 33.18
N ALA A 521 6.20 53.29 33.92
CA ALA A 521 6.93 52.07 34.24
C ALA A 521 5.94 50.97 34.70
N PRO A 522 6.12 49.69 34.32
CA PRO A 522 7.15 49.14 33.45
C PRO A 522 7.00 49.46 31.97
N ILE A 523 5.87 50.02 31.58
CA ILE A 523 5.59 50.42 30.20
C ILE A 523 5.76 51.95 30.09
N ALA A 524 6.49 52.38 29.05
CA ALA A 524 6.67 53.81 28.80
C ALA A 524 5.34 54.49 28.40
N ASP A 525 5.03 55.60 29.02
CA ASP A 525 3.83 56.38 28.78
C ASP A 525 4.19 57.88 28.75
N GLY A 526 4.07 58.49 27.58
CA GLY A 526 4.36 59.92 27.38
C GLY A 526 3.36 60.86 28.05
N GLU A 527 2.18 60.38 28.44
CA GLU A 527 1.13 61.14 29.13
C GLU A 527 0.99 60.78 30.62
N HIS A 528 1.99 60.08 31.19
CA HIS A 528 1.98 59.48 32.51
C HIS A 528 1.45 60.41 33.62
N ALA A 529 1.78 61.69 33.62
CA ALA A 529 1.32 62.61 34.64
C ALA A 529 -0.17 62.99 34.48
N ILE A 530 -0.61 63.09 33.23
CA ILE A 530 -2.01 63.36 32.88
C ILE A 530 -2.87 62.15 33.24
N ASP A 531 -2.43 60.97 32.83
CA ASP A 531 -3.15 59.72 33.08
C ASP A 531 -3.24 59.40 34.60
N ALA A 532 -2.21 59.75 35.38
CA ALA A 532 -2.26 59.66 36.84
C ALA A 532 -3.30 60.61 37.44
N CYS A 533 -3.39 61.86 36.95
CA CYS A 533 -4.40 62.78 37.42
C CYS A 533 -5.82 62.37 37.03
N ARG A 534 -6.00 61.87 35.79
CA ARG A 534 -7.29 61.32 35.34
C ARG A 534 -7.73 60.12 36.15
N CYS A 535 -6.80 59.25 36.43
CA CYS A 535 -7.04 58.09 37.30
C CYS A 535 -7.51 58.52 38.69
N ALA A 536 -6.82 59.46 39.33
CA ALA A 536 -7.21 59.95 40.66
C ALA A 536 -8.63 60.57 40.65
N LEU A 537 -8.96 61.37 39.64
CA LEU A 537 -10.30 61.94 39.48
C LEU A 537 -11.36 60.84 39.16
N ALA A 538 -11.00 59.79 38.45
CA ALA A 538 -11.91 58.67 38.15
C ALA A 538 -12.18 57.84 39.41
N VAL A 539 -11.12 57.54 40.20
CA VAL A 539 -11.25 56.85 41.46
C VAL A 539 -12.09 57.66 42.44
N GLU A 540 -11.83 58.96 42.59
CA GLU A 540 -12.63 59.80 43.47
C GLU A 540 -14.12 59.76 43.14
N ARG A 541 -14.46 59.79 41.86
CA ARG A 541 -15.86 59.64 41.38
C ARG A 541 -16.44 58.29 41.72
N ALA A 542 -15.69 57.21 41.51
CA ALA A 542 -16.12 55.85 41.81
C ALA A 542 -16.28 55.61 43.32
N LEU A 543 -15.36 56.15 44.11
CA LEU A 543 -15.44 56.13 45.58
C LEU A 543 -16.66 56.91 46.13
N ASN A 544 -17.07 57.98 45.48
CA ASN A 544 -18.31 58.66 45.84
C ASN A 544 -19.54 57.79 45.63
N ILE A 545 -19.52 56.87 44.65
CA ILE A 545 -20.62 55.91 44.42
C ILE A 545 -20.50 54.79 45.49
N PHE A 546 -19.33 54.25 45.73
CA PHE A 546 -19.04 53.26 46.73
C PHE A 546 -19.45 53.77 48.13
N ASN A 547 -19.05 54.96 48.53
CA ASN A 547 -19.41 55.52 49.82
C ASN A 547 -20.92 55.74 50.00
N ARG A 548 -21.66 56.07 48.95
CA ARG A 548 -23.14 56.12 49.01
C ARG A 548 -23.74 54.73 49.27
N LYS A 549 -23.18 53.69 48.65
CA LYS A 549 -23.58 52.29 48.91
C LYS A 549 -23.27 51.89 50.36
N GLN A 550 -22.05 52.16 50.81
CA GLN A 550 -21.60 51.88 52.21
C GLN A 550 -22.56 52.55 53.23
N ARG A 551 -22.87 53.81 53.00
CA ARG A 551 -23.81 54.56 53.88
C ARG A 551 -25.21 53.95 53.91
N SER A 552 -25.73 53.49 52.78
CA SER A 552 -27.02 52.84 52.70
C SER A 552 -27.07 51.49 53.44
N GLU A 553 -25.91 50.85 53.56
CA GLU A 553 -25.74 49.56 54.26
C GLU A 553 -25.32 49.73 55.76
N GLY A 554 -25.19 50.99 56.22
CA GLY A 554 -24.77 51.27 57.60
C GLY A 554 -23.26 51.05 57.85
N LEU A 555 -22.49 51.01 56.77
CA LEU A 555 -21.04 50.82 56.79
C LEU A 555 -20.27 52.16 56.68
N PRO A 556 -19.01 52.20 57.08
CA PRO A 556 -18.20 53.43 57.11
C PRO A 556 -17.84 53.89 55.69
N GLU A 557 -17.75 55.19 55.50
CA GLU A 557 -17.27 55.80 54.26
C GLU A 557 -15.75 55.78 54.18
N PHE A 558 -15.20 55.36 53.03
CA PHE A 558 -13.75 55.39 52.79
C PHE A 558 -13.37 56.68 52.05
N ARG A 559 -13.24 57.74 52.84
CA ARG A 559 -12.73 59.02 52.34
C ARG A 559 -11.25 58.93 52.05
N THR A 560 -10.87 59.03 50.79
CA THR A 560 -9.50 58.76 50.36
C THR A 560 -8.78 60.05 50.01
N ARG A 561 -7.51 60.09 50.36
CA ARG A 561 -6.56 61.14 50.03
C ARG A 561 -5.60 60.63 48.99
N PHE A 562 -5.20 61.54 48.08
CA PHE A 562 -4.29 61.19 46.98
C PHE A 562 -3.11 62.17 46.97
N GLY A 563 -1.90 61.64 46.77
CA GLY A 563 -0.70 62.42 46.54
C GLY A 563 -0.02 62.02 45.25
N ILE A 564 0.16 62.96 44.34
CA ILE A 564 0.69 62.70 42.98
C ILE A 564 1.98 63.52 42.80
N HIS A 565 3.08 62.85 42.44
CA HIS A 565 4.35 63.50 42.14
C HIS A 565 5.03 62.85 40.93
N THR A 566 5.67 63.67 40.12
CA THR A 566 6.49 63.22 38.98
C THR A 566 7.95 63.60 39.20
N GLY A 567 8.83 62.65 38.93
CA GLY A 567 10.27 62.85 39.00
C GLY A 567 11.07 61.59 38.72
N THR A 568 12.38 61.67 38.81
CA THR A 568 13.26 60.52 38.56
C THR A 568 13.27 59.58 39.78
N ALA A 569 13.02 58.31 39.52
CA ALA A 569 13.13 57.25 40.49
C ALA A 569 14.00 56.09 39.98
N VAL A 570 14.49 55.26 40.84
CA VAL A 570 15.10 53.98 40.49
C VAL A 570 13.99 52.94 40.48
N VAL A 571 13.66 52.41 39.32
CA VAL A 571 12.57 51.44 39.12
C VAL A 571 13.12 50.11 38.70
N GLY A 572 12.63 49.04 39.26
CA GLY A 572 13.04 47.67 38.91
C GLY A 572 12.77 46.62 39.98
N SER A 573 13.35 45.45 39.80
CA SER A 573 13.27 44.36 40.75
C SER A 573 14.29 44.55 41.88
N VAL A 574 13.83 44.78 43.08
CA VAL A 574 14.64 45.04 44.29
C VAL A 574 14.28 44.01 45.36
N GLY A 575 15.26 43.51 46.08
CA GLY A 575 15.01 42.59 47.17
C GLY A 575 16.15 41.58 47.42
N ALA A 576 15.83 40.54 48.12
CA ALA A 576 16.74 39.40 48.39
C ALA A 576 16.85 38.47 47.18
N THR A 577 17.81 37.54 47.26
CA THR A 577 18.05 36.58 46.14
C THR A 577 16.80 35.76 45.80
N ASP A 578 16.05 35.33 46.78
CA ASP A 578 14.88 34.46 46.62
C ASP A 578 13.54 35.21 46.74
N ARG A 579 13.57 36.54 46.92
CA ARG A 579 12.35 37.36 47.03
C ARG A 579 12.58 38.75 46.47
N LEU A 580 12.17 38.91 45.24
CA LEU A 580 12.23 40.18 44.53
C LEU A 580 10.83 40.82 44.49
N GLN A 581 10.80 42.14 44.56
CA GLN A 581 9.60 42.93 44.37
C GLN A 581 9.87 43.98 43.30
N TYR A 582 9.00 44.09 42.31
CA TYR A 582 9.04 45.18 41.36
C TYR A 582 8.53 46.44 42.04
N THR A 583 9.39 47.46 42.17
CA THR A 583 9.04 48.71 42.87
C THR A 583 9.87 49.87 42.36
N ALA A 584 9.55 51.06 42.83
CA ALA A 584 10.32 52.27 42.60
C ALA A 584 10.87 52.81 43.93
N MET A 585 12.10 53.32 43.91
CA MET A 585 12.78 53.91 45.07
C MET A 585 13.37 55.27 44.69
N GLY A 586 13.35 56.19 45.64
CA GLY A 586 13.91 57.49 45.47
C GLY A 586 13.07 58.59 46.11
N ASP A 587 13.57 59.79 46.08
CA ASP A 587 12.90 60.96 46.66
C ASP A 587 11.52 61.21 46.04
N THR A 588 11.37 60.95 44.74
CA THR A 588 10.10 61.05 44.01
C THR A 588 8.97 60.28 44.70
N ILE A 589 9.25 59.06 45.17
CA ILE A 589 8.27 58.22 45.83
C ILE A 589 7.89 58.78 47.21
N ASN A 590 8.90 59.26 47.95
CA ASN A 590 8.68 59.88 49.24
C ASN A 590 7.89 61.18 49.16
N VAL A 591 8.11 61.99 48.11
CA VAL A 591 7.35 63.22 47.89
C VAL A 591 5.89 62.93 47.57
N ALA A 592 5.58 61.96 46.72
CA ALA A 592 4.20 61.54 46.46
C ALA A 592 3.46 61.10 47.73
N SER A 593 4.10 60.23 48.55
CA SER A 593 3.54 59.82 49.83
C SER A 593 3.32 60.98 50.80
N ARG A 594 4.25 61.96 50.86
CA ARG A 594 4.08 63.15 51.71
C ARG A 594 2.95 64.04 51.23
N LEU A 595 2.77 64.20 49.90
CA LEU A 595 1.66 64.96 49.37
C LEU A 595 0.30 64.38 49.75
N GLU A 596 0.19 63.04 49.79
CA GLU A 596 -1.00 62.37 50.30
C GLU A 596 -1.31 62.88 51.74
N GLY A 597 -0.33 62.80 52.65
CA GLY A 597 -0.51 63.24 54.01
C GLY A 597 -0.83 64.72 54.20
N LEU A 598 -0.36 65.58 53.31
CA LEU A 598 -0.60 67.01 53.34
C LEU A 598 -2.06 67.42 53.03
N ASN A 599 -2.86 66.55 52.43
CA ASN A 599 -4.30 66.78 52.25
C ASN A 599 -5.02 67.12 53.57
N LYS A 600 -4.54 66.57 54.70
CA LYS A 600 -5.07 66.85 56.03
C LYS A 600 -5.01 68.38 56.34
N ASN A 601 -3.92 68.99 55.93
CA ASN A 601 -3.68 70.39 56.25
C ASN A 601 -4.44 71.39 55.35
N TYR A 602 -4.77 70.98 54.15
CA TYR A 602 -5.44 71.78 53.15
C TYR A 602 -6.93 71.51 52.96
N GLY A 603 -7.42 70.41 53.59
CA GLY A 603 -8.83 70.02 53.49
C GLY A 603 -9.20 69.61 52.07
N THR A 604 -8.29 68.93 51.35
CA THR A 604 -8.43 68.52 49.94
C THR A 604 -8.39 67.01 49.85
N SER A 605 -8.81 66.48 48.70
CA SER A 605 -8.74 65.01 48.41
C SER A 605 -7.52 64.68 47.57
N ILE A 606 -7.20 65.45 46.53
CA ILE A 606 -6.16 65.15 45.54
C ILE A 606 -5.12 66.28 45.47
N LEU A 607 -3.93 66.01 45.94
CA LEU A 607 -2.79 66.89 45.86
C LEU A 607 -1.75 66.46 44.86
N ALA A 608 -1.23 67.41 44.10
CA ALA A 608 -0.17 67.22 43.13
C ALA A 608 0.98 68.19 43.37
N SER A 609 2.19 67.79 42.97
CA SER A 609 3.35 68.68 42.93
C SER A 609 3.34 69.65 41.72
N GLU A 610 4.19 70.67 41.77
CA GLU A 610 4.43 71.59 40.64
C GLU A 610 4.91 70.82 39.38
N ALA A 611 5.73 69.77 39.54
CA ALA A 611 6.19 68.94 38.41
C ALA A 611 5.03 68.31 37.67
N VAL A 612 4.03 67.79 38.37
CA VAL A 612 2.79 67.24 37.77
C VAL A 612 2.00 68.37 37.11
N MET A 613 1.80 69.48 37.78
CA MET A 613 1.04 70.63 37.23
C MET A 613 1.63 71.10 35.91
N ARG A 614 2.95 71.23 35.82
CA ARG A 614 3.63 71.65 34.60
C ARG A 614 3.41 70.69 33.43
N LEU A 615 3.51 69.40 33.69
CA LEU A 615 3.29 68.32 32.66
C LEU A 615 1.82 68.20 32.23
N CYS A 616 0.89 68.57 33.12
CA CYS A 616 -0.54 68.53 32.83
C CYS A 616 -1.14 69.82 32.36
N SER A 617 -0.31 70.87 32.09
CA SER A 617 -0.75 72.22 31.69
C SER A 617 -1.67 72.18 30.51
N GLY A 618 -2.84 72.81 30.65
CA GLY A 618 -3.87 72.91 29.62
C GLY A 618 -4.80 71.70 29.47
N ARG A 619 -4.59 70.64 30.27
CA ARG A 619 -5.44 69.43 30.23
C ARG A 619 -6.15 69.15 31.55
N ILE A 620 -5.51 69.48 32.64
CA ILE A 620 -6.05 69.33 33.99
C ILE A 620 -6.12 70.75 34.63
N SER A 621 -7.20 70.98 35.37
CA SER A 621 -7.36 72.22 36.14
C SER A 621 -6.79 72.01 37.52
N PHE A 622 -5.91 72.99 37.93
CA PHE A 622 -5.27 72.96 39.24
C PHE A 622 -5.64 74.21 40.02
N ARG A 623 -5.75 74.05 41.34
CA ARG A 623 -5.85 75.19 42.30
C ARG A 623 -4.56 75.26 43.11
N ALA A 624 -3.83 76.39 43.03
CA ALA A 624 -2.63 76.59 43.80
C ALA A 624 -2.97 76.75 45.30
N LEU A 625 -2.31 76.07 46.17
CA LEU A 625 -2.55 76.04 47.62
C LEU A 625 -1.42 76.67 48.41
N GLY A 626 -0.31 77.02 47.75
CA GLY A 626 0.86 77.63 48.36
C GLY A 626 2.04 76.65 48.46
N SER A 627 2.97 76.97 49.34
CA SER A 627 4.17 76.19 49.56
C SER A 627 4.13 75.47 50.93
N ALA A 628 4.43 74.16 50.90
CA ALA A 628 4.53 73.37 52.15
C ALA A 628 6.00 72.96 52.42
N SER A 629 6.43 73.11 53.65
CA SER A 629 7.70 72.47 54.07
C SER A 629 7.51 70.99 54.33
N ALA A 630 8.11 70.18 53.53
CA ALA A 630 8.05 68.75 53.72
C ALA A 630 9.04 68.34 54.82
N LYS A 631 8.58 67.60 55.83
CA LYS A 631 9.40 67.13 56.96
C LYS A 631 10.64 66.38 56.48
N GLY A 632 11.85 66.94 56.72
CA GLY A 632 13.14 66.35 56.34
C GLY A 632 13.72 66.83 55.01
N ARG A 633 13.20 67.98 54.40
CA ARG A 633 13.81 68.71 53.27
C ARG A 633 13.95 70.17 53.61
N HIS A 634 15.03 70.84 53.13
CA HIS A 634 15.23 72.29 53.22
C HIS A 634 14.49 73.08 52.11
N GLU A 635 13.96 72.32 51.09
CA GLU A 635 13.24 72.98 49.98
C GLU A 635 11.73 72.99 50.21
N THR A 636 11.09 74.08 49.96
CA THR A 636 9.63 74.20 49.97
C THR A 636 9.03 73.60 48.72
N LEU A 637 7.99 72.78 48.84
CA LEU A 637 7.27 72.13 47.73
C LEU A 637 6.01 72.98 47.44
N SER A 638 5.87 73.45 46.20
CA SER A 638 4.62 74.10 45.74
C SER A 638 3.57 73.00 45.56
N VAL A 639 2.42 73.17 46.19
CA VAL A 639 1.33 72.22 46.26
C VAL A 639 0.10 72.73 45.52
N PHE A 640 -0.48 71.84 44.71
CA PHE A 640 -1.64 72.15 43.87
C PHE A 640 -2.72 71.09 44.11
N GLU A 641 -3.98 71.52 44.20
CA GLU A 641 -5.12 70.64 44.20
C GLU A 641 -5.50 70.28 42.72
N VAL A 642 -5.73 69.00 42.47
CA VAL A 642 -6.29 68.58 41.16
C VAL A 642 -7.80 68.70 41.23
N VAL A 643 -8.39 69.58 40.39
CA VAL A 643 -9.83 69.94 40.50
C VAL A 643 -10.68 69.18 39.48
N SER A 644 -10.30 69.21 38.21
CA SER A 644 -11.07 68.57 37.15
C SER A 644 -10.25 68.48 35.86
N GLU A 645 -10.71 67.66 34.95
CA GLU A 645 -10.23 67.62 33.56
C GLU A 645 -10.80 68.82 32.82
N GLN A 646 -9.99 69.52 32.00
CA GLN A 646 -10.50 70.65 31.22
C GLN A 646 -11.40 70.18 30.08
N PRO A 647 -12.61 70.78 29.91
CA PRO A 647 -13.52 70.39 28.84
C PRO A 647 -12.91 70.80 27.46
N GLY A 648 -12.76 69.85 26.56
CA GLY A 648 -12.34 70.06 25.18
C GLY A 648 -11.31 69.16 24.59
N TRP A 649 -10.67 68.28 25.39
CA TRP A 649 -9.70 67.31 24.94
C TRP A 649 -10.23 65.88 25.13
N ARG A 650 -11.03 65.37 24.16
CA ARG A 650 -11.19 63.91 24.00
C ARG A 650 -10.16 63.44 23.00
N ARG A 651 -9.45 62.37 23.29
CA ARG A 651 -8.69 61.64 22.26
C ARG A 651 -9.63 61.34 21.09
N LEU A 652 -9.30 61.85 19.88
CA LEU A 652 -9.88 61.37 18.63
C LEU A 652 -9.46 59.95 18.36
#